data_867818218154794414801d25cd984358
#
_entry.id   867818218154794414801d25cd984358
#
_cell.length_a   1.000
_cell.length_b   1.000
_cell.length_c   1.000
_cell.angle_alpha   90.00
_cell.angle_beta   90.00
_cell.angle_gamma   90.00
#
_symmetry.space_group_name_H-M   'P 1'
#
loop_
_entity.id
_entity.type
_entity.pdbx_description
1 polymer ?
#
loop_
_entity_poly.entity_id
_entity_poly.type
_entity_poly.pdbx_seq_one_letter_code
_entity_poly.pdbx_strand_id
1 'polypeptide(L)'
;MTTPPPTSHTPTFKESTISTAAPVPFGPTGETVYERTYSRTKPDGSREVWPETVRRVAAGNLGLVYGPAEGWSADVRAEHDELVSLMDRFAVIPAGRHLWASGVKGRQYLFNCHVSGWGEKLSRHFEFSFLRLMEGGGVGANYSSRFLTPYGSPRRALTVHIVCDPAHPDYEDMKAAGVLSDDYDSDWDGAFEVEDSREGWSDALVDLIDTFMTDDEVKHADRVYDVSRVRGRGARLKTFGGVASGPAPFGRMMQEIGRVLSRAACCQSCGDTGVIEDYRGCDCCESSFPCADCPEHLTPVEAMEIDHAIAECVVSGGNRRSARMAICHWADPCIDEFLSCKEDSSKHWTTNISVEIDDDFTEYLSGERHDDFGPGGNELAHMVHRRVVEGMLKNGEPGYWNSSASNVGEPNPVEATNPCGEIALMAWENCNLGHVNLDAFVIEGSKAYDETGLRRAHELMTRFLVRATYGDVNDEKQAARLDSQRRIGVGHLGVQGFLAKQGVRYSEAPAHVTFRLLLRKMKRTVRQAARKYAFELRIPEPVKVTTVAPTGTVAKLPGVTEGIHPIYARTFLRRVRFSLADPVQAARVEEFKAEGFEVEPCVYDTSGNTAVVTFPTLDKLVEEVENLGYPSDLVESADELSLEQLLAFQAMYQAEYADNAVSFTANVPEGLDVGETADVIEKWLPLLKGTTIMVDGTRPQAPYERITRAQFDGYKLFRIEDSTDEDCASGACPVR
;
A
#
# COMPACT_ATOMS: atom_id res chain seq x y z
N MET A 1 -44.88 26.80 -1.63
CA MET A 1 -43.88 27.80 -1.22
C MET A 1 -42.67 27.00 -0.78
N THR A 2 -41.73 26.83 -1.67
CA THR A 2 -40.49 26.09 -1.46
C THR A 2 -39.43 27.07 -1.02
N THR A 3 -38.91 26.91 0.19
CA THR A 3 -37.77 27.65 0.71
C THR A 3 -36.50 27.21 -0.03
N PRO A 4 -35.63 28.15 -0.45
CA PRO A 4 -34.35 27.81 -1.06
C PRO A 4 -33.37 27.27 -0.01
N PRO A 5 -32.37 26.42 -0.41
CA PRO A 5 -31.39 25.88 0.51
C PRO A 5 -30.41 26.99 0.99
N PRO A 6 -29.82 26.83 2.17
CA PRO A 6 -28.96 27.87 2.75
C PRO A 6 -27.65 28.00 1.95
N THR A 7 -27.30 29.23 1.64
CA THR A 7 -26.04 29.61 0.97
C THR A 7 -24.86 29.28 1.86
N SER A 8 -23.94 28.45 1.33
CA SER A 8 -22.68 28.08 1.97
C SER A 8 -21.77 29.32 2.15
N HIS A 9 -21.60 29.78 3.37
CA HIS A 9 -20.55 30.75 3.69
C HIS A 9 -19.20 30.04 3.75
N THR A 10 -18.29 30.44 2.86
CA THR A 10 -16.88 30.07 2.92
C THR A 10 -16.25 30.87 4.07
N PRO A 11 -15.57 30.24 5.05
CA PRO A 11 -14.86 31.00 6.06
C PRO A 11 -13.66 31.69 5.42
N THR A 12 -13.71 33.02 5.31
CA THR A 12 -12.56 33.86 5.00
C THR A 12 -11.75 34.02 6.27
N PHE A 13 -10.60 33.32 6.33
CA PHE A 13 -9.58 33.65 7.35
C PHE A 13 -9.07 35.06 7.08
N LYS A 14 -9.21 35.96 8.06
CA LYS A 14 -8.49 37.23 8.04
C LYS A 14 -7.00 36.91 8.11
N GLU A 15 -6.26 37.36 7.10
CA GLU A 15 -4.79 37.34 7.09
C GLU A 15 -4.29 38.05 8.37
N SER A 16 -3.84 37.25 9.34
CA SER A 16 -2.90 37.77 10.31
C SER A 16 -1.57 37.91 9.59
N THR A 17 -1.00 39.09 9.63
CA THR A 17 0.30 39.49 9.12
C THR A 17 1.28 38.35 9.11
N ILE A 18 1.75 37.99 7.91
CA ILE A 18 2.82 37.00 7.69
C ILE A 18 4.07 37.56 8.37
N SER A 19 4.35 37.03 9.57
CA SER A 19 5.68 37.13 10.17
C SER A 19 6.63 36.43 9.18
N THR A 20 7.82 36.93 9.01
CA THR A 20 8.92 36.27 8.30
C THR A 20 9.21 34.95 9.02
N ALA A 21 8.44 33.91 8.66
CA ALA A 21 8.60 32.57 9.22
C ALA A 21 9.95 32.00 8.76
N ALA A 22 10.64 31.30 9.65
CA ALA A 22 11.80 30.50 9.30
C ALA A 22 11.44 29.58 8.11
N PRO A 23 12.38 29.31 7.18
CA PRO A 23 12.12 28.43 6.07
C PRO A 23 11.67 27.06 6.59
N VAL A 24 10.74 26.41 5.87
CA VAL A 24 10.28 25.06 6.20
C VAL A 24 11.49 24.13 6.16
N PRO A 25 11.74 23.30 7.18
CA PRO A 25 12.93 22.46 7.24
C PRO A 25 12.79 21.19 6.39
N PHE A 26 12.53 21.37 5.09
CA PHE A 26 12.52 20.26 4.15
C PHE A 26 13.89 19.60 4.07
N GLY A 27 13.86 18.27 3.93
CA GLY A 27 15.05 17.53 3.51
C GLY A 27 15.40 17.82 2.06
N PRO A 28 16.51 17.24 1.54
CA PRO A 28 17.02 17.53 0.20
C PRO A 28 15.99 17.37 -0.93
N THR A 29 15.06 16.41 -0.78
CA THR A 29 13.99 16.13 -1.75
C THR A 29 12.61 16.57 -1.28
N GLY A 30 12.51 17.03 -0.04
CA GLY A 30 11.26 17.18 0.66
C GLY A 30 10.28 18.15 -0.01
N GLU A 31 10.79 19.29 -0.47
CA GLU A 31 9.95 20.32 -1.12
C GLU A 31 9.35 19.81 -2.41
N THR A 32 10.15 19.17 -3.25
CA THR A 32 9.69 18.62 -4.52
C THR A 32 8.67 17.48 -4.32
N VAL A 33 8.92 16.57 -3.36
CA VAL A 33 7.95 15.53 -2.99
C VAL A 33 6.65 16.16 -2.50
N TYR A 34 6.73 17.20 -1.67
CA TYR A 34 5.56 17.92 -1.20
C TYR A 34 4.76 18.55 -2.35
N GLU A 35 5.41 19.32 -3.20
CA GLU A 35 4.76 20.03 -4.31
C GLU A 35 4.06 19.07 -5.28
N ARG A 36 4.69 17.96 -5.60
CA ARG A 36 4.15 16.98 -6.52
C ARG A 36 3.02 16.16 -5.90
N THR A 37 3.16 15.74 -4.65
CA THR A 37 2.30 14.71 -4.07
C THR A 37 1.22 15.27 -3.15
N TYR A 38 1.52 16.27 -2.33
CA TYR A 38 0.64 16.72 -1.24
C TYR A 38 0.10 18.13 -1.39
N SER A 39 0.79 19.00 -2.11
CA SER A 39 0.33 20.36 -2.38
C SER A 39 -0.92 20.34 -3.25
N ARG A 40 -1.99 20.99 -2.79
CA ARG A 40 -3.26 21.05 -3.51
C ARG A 40 -3.37 22.34 -4.31
N THR A 41 -4.11 22.30 -5.42
CA THR A 41 -4.46 23.51 -6.17
C THR A 41 -5.61 24.22 -5.43
N LYS A 42 -5.41 25.49 -5.13
CA LYS A 42 -6.41 26.38 -4.51
C LYS A 42 -7.44 26.87 -5.56
N PRO A 43 -8.60 27.41 -5.14
CA PRO A 43 -9.61 27.92 -6.07
C PRO A 43 -9.11 29.03 -7.00
N ASP A 44 -8.09 29.78 -6.61
CA ASP A 44 -7.45 30.84 -7.41
C ASP A 44 -6.42 30.29 -8.41
N GLY A 45 -6.21 28.97 -8.46
CA GLY A 45 -5.27 28.28 -9.33
C GLY A 45 -3.83 28.19 -8.79
N SER A 46 -3.53 28.83 -7.66
CA SER A 46 -2.23 28.69 -6.99
C SER A 46 -2.14 27.36 -6.24
N ARG A 47 -0.90 26.95 -5.89
CA ARG A 47 -0.66 25.74 -5.09
C ARG A 47 -0.60 26.08 -3.60
N GLU A 48 -1.03 25.14 -2.74
CA GLU A 48 -0.79 25.25 -1.30
C GLU A 48 0.72 25.21 -1.02
N VAL A 49 1.16 26.00 -0.03
CA VAL A 49 2.47 25.86 0.61
C VAL A 49 2.35 25.04 1.89
N TRP A 50 3.46 24.48 2.39
CA TRP A 50 3.44 23.58 3.55
C TRP A 50 2.70 24.11 4.76
N PRO A 51 2.92 25.35 5.23
CA PRO A 51 2.16 25.89 6.36
C PRO A 51 0.64 25.98 6.13
N GLU A 52 0.19 26.16 4.89
CA GLU A 52 -1.25 26.17 4.56
C GLU A 52 -1.81 24.74 4.65
N THR A 53 -1.08 23.75 4.10
CA THR A 53 -1.45 22.33 4.20
C THR A 53 -1.55 21.90 5.65
N VAL A 54 -0.57 22.21 6.48
CA VAL A 54 -0.55 21.84 7.92
C VAL A 54 -1.76 22.41 8.66
N ARG A 55 -2.05 23.71 8.47
CA ARG A 55 -3.23 24.34 9.10
C ARG A 55 -4.54 23.70 8.62
N ARG A 56 -4.67 23.43 7.32
CA ARG A 56 -5.85 22.75 6.77
C ARG A 56 -6.02 21.36 7.37
N VAL A 57 -4.93 20.59 7.45
CA VAL A 57 -4.95 19.22 7.98
C VAL A 57 -5.31 19.20 9.47
N ALA A 58 -4.68 20.04 10.27
CA ALA A 58 -4.98 20.13 11.70
C ALA A 58 -6.42 20.59 11.95
N ALA A 59 -6.85 21.64 11.26
CA ALA A 59 -8.23 22.15 11.39
C ALA A 59 -9.26 21.13 10.89
N GLY A 60 -9.01 20.48 9.75
CA GLY A 60 -9.89 19.46 9.20
C GLY A 60 -10.02 18.25 10.13
N ASN A 61 -8.94 17.81 10.75
CA ASN A 61 -8.95 16.70 11.69
C ASN A 61 -9.75 17.05 12.97
N LEU A 62 -9.52 18.22 13.56
CA LEU A 62 -10.29 18.68 14.73
C LEU A 62 -11.77 18.89 14.38
N GLY A 63 -12.03 19.37 13.17
CA GLY A 63 -13.39 19.58 12.66
C GLY A 63 -14.24 18.31 12.58
N LEU A 64 -13.64 17.13 12.46
CA LEU A 64 -14.35 15.84 12.44
C LEU A 64 -15.15 15.59 13.73
N VAL A 65 -14.67 16.13 14.85
CA VAL A 65 -15.29 15.93 16.19
C VAL A 65 -15.91 17.21 16.73
N TYR A 66 -15.21 18.33 16.57
CA TYR A 66 -15.60 19.59 17.21
C TYR A 66 -16.34 20.57 16.28
N GLY A 67 -16.55 20.16 15.01
CA GLY A 67 -17.18 21.02 14.01
C GLY A 67 -16.31 22.23 13.62
N PRO A 68 -16.91 23.29 13.05
CA PRO A 68 -16.20 24.47 12.55
C PRO A 68 -15.38 25.20 13.63
N ALA A 69 -14.25 25.79 13.21
CA ALA A 69 -13.27 26.42 14.12
C ALA A 69 -13.81 27.57 14.95
N GLU A 70 -14.87 28.23 14.46
CA GLU A 70 -15.55 29.33 15.17
C GLU A 70 -16.12 28.88 16.53
N GLY A 71 -16.56 27.63 16.63
CA GLY A 71 -17.13 27.03 17.83
C GLY A 71 -16.13 26.41 18.81
N TRP A 72 -14.84 26.43 18.51
CA TRP A 72 -13.85 25.74 19.33
C TRP A 72 -13.60 26.42 20.69
N SER A 73 -13.47 25.60 21.74
CA SER A 73 -12.99 26.04 23.04
C SER A 73 -11.53 26.51 23.01
N ALA A 74 -11.07 27.14 24.06
CA ALA A 74 -9.66 27.54 24.19
C ALA A 74 -8.71 26.31 24.13
N ASP A 75 -9.11 25.20 24.76
CA ASP A 75 -8.30 23.98 24.78
C ASP A 75 -8.17 23.35 23.37
N VAL A 76 -9.25 23.34 22.58
CA VAL A 76 -9.22 22.83 21.20
C VAL A 76 -8.35 23.72 20.31
N ARG A 77 -8.40 25.04 20.49
CA ARG A 77 -7.51 25.97 19.78
C ARG A 77 -6.04 25.75 20.15
N ALA A 78 -5.76 25.57 21.43
CA ALA A 78 -4.41 25.28 21.90
C ALA A 78 -3.89 23.96 21.32
N GLU A 79 -4.72 22.91 21.26
CA GLU A 79 -4.35 21.64 20.60
C GLU A 79 -4.11 21.81 19.10
N HIS A 80 -4.93 22.64 18.42
CA HIS A 80 -4.71 22.98 17.02
C HIS A 80 -3.33 23.61 16.80
N ASP A 81 -3.00 24.64 17.59
CA ASP A 81 -1.75 25.39 17.41
C ASP A 81 -0.52 24.52 17.74
N GLU A 82 -0.65 23.62 18.71
CA GLU A 82 0.39 22.67 19.06
C GLU A 82 0.60 21.63 17.94
N LEU A 83 -0.48 21.07 17.35
CA LEU A 83 -0.42 20.19 16.19
C LEU A 83 0.24 20.88 14.99
N VAL A 84 -0.16 22.10 14.67
CA VAL A 84 0.45 22.93 13.62
C VAL A 84 1.94 23.09 13.87
N SER A 85 2.35 23.47 15.07
CA SER A 85 3.75 23.64 15.43
C SER A 85 4.57 22.36 15.28
N LEU A 86 4.02 21.20 15.66
CA LEU A 86 4.69 19.91 15.51
C LEU A 86 4.81 19.46 14.05
N MET A 87 3.75 19.69 13.24
CA MET A 87 3.76 19.35 11.82
C MET A 87 4.68 20.27 11.02
N ASP A 88 4.66 21.59 11.30
CA ASP A 88 5.52 22.56 10.58
C ASP A 88 7.01 22.22 10.64
N ARG A 89 7.46 21.65 11.75
CA ARG A 89 8.84 21.18 11.92
C ARG A 89 9.04 19.67 11.70
N PHE A 90 8.08 19.01 11.09
CA PHE A 90 8.08 17.57 10.82
C PHE A 90 8.33 16.65 12.03
N ALA A 91 8.00 17.12 13.24
CA ALA A 91 8.08 16.29 14.44
C ALA A 91 6.96 15.24 14.51
N VAL A 92 5.80 15.55 13.91
CA VAL A 92 4.73 14.58 13.62
C VAL A 92 4.29 14.72 12.17
N ILE A 93 4.05 13.59 11.52
CA ILE A 93 3.61 13.56 10.12
C ILE A 93 2.51 12.50 10.00
N PRO A 94 1.26 12.89 9.76
CA PRO A 94 0.21 11.92 9.46
C PRO A 94 0.49 11.26 8.10
N ALA A 95 -0.08 10.09 7.86
CA ALA A 95 0.05 9.42 6.56
C ALA A 95 -0.38 10.32 5.40
N GLY A 96 0.21 10.13 4.24
CA GLY A 96 0.01 10.99 3.07
C GLY A 96 -1.46 11.24 2.72
N ARG A 97 -2.34 10.28 3.00
CA ARG A 97 -3.79 10.43 2.81
C ARG A 97 -4.38 11.58 3.64
N HIS A 98 -3.93 11.76 4.86
CA HIS A 98 -4.37 12.89 5.69
C HIS A 98 -3.86 14.21 5.14
N LEU A 99 -2.60 14.27 4.70
CA LEU A 99 -2.04 15.46 4.05
C LEU A 99 -2.87 15.87 2.82
N TRP A 100 -3.37 14.89 2.07
CA TRP A 100 -4.16 15.09 0.87
C TRP A 100 -5.63 15.42 1.14
N ALA A 101 -6.32 14.71 2.06
CA ALA A 101 -7.77 14.67 2.16
C ALA A 101 -8.36 15.36 3.40
N SER A 102 -7.60 15.55 4.52
CA SER A 102 -8.12 16.22 5.69
C SER A 102 -8.48 17.67 5.42
N GLY A 103 -9.66 18.10 5.88
CA GLY A 103 -10.15 19.47 5.73
C GLY A 103 -10.59 19.85 4.31
N VAL A 104 -10.69 18.88 3.40
CA VAL A 104 -11.17 19.11 2.03
C VAL A 104 -12.69 19.09 2.01
N LYS A 105 -13.31 20.02 1.27
CA LYS A 105 -14.78 20.04 1.09
C LYS A 105 -15.25 18.78 0.39
N GLY A 106 -16.37 18.23 0.84
CA GLY A 106 -16.94 16.99 0.35
C GLY A 106 -16.58 15.83 1.26
N ARG A 107 -16.22 14.69 0.68
CA ARG A 107 -15.89 13.48 1.45
C ARG A 107 -14.42 13.43 1.82
N GLN A 108 -14.15 13.17 3.08
CA GLN A 108 -12.82 13.01 3.64
C GLN A 108 -12.48 11.51 3.75
N TYR A 109 -12.00 10.91 2.67
CA TYR A 109 -11.52 9.53 2.66
C TYR A 109 -10.13 9.47 3.30
N LEU A 110 -10.07 9.21 4.60
CA LEU A 110 -8.84 9.28 5.40
C LEU A 110 -8.11 7.95 5.57
N PHE A 111 -8.72 6.86 5.12
CA PHE A 111 -8.17 5.51 5.29
C PHE A 111 -7.39 5.06 4.06
N ASN A 112 -6.17 4.57 4.28
CA ASN A 112 -5.33 4.01 3.23
C ASN A 112 -5.37 2.49 3.19
N CYS A 113 -5.64 1.86 4.33
CA CYS A 113 -5.46 0.44 4.56
C CYS A 113 -6.81 -0.21 4.78
N HIS A 114 -7.11 -1.22 3.98
CA HIS A 114 -8.36 -1.96 4.01
C HIS A 114 -8.07 -3.45 3.89
N VAL A 115 -8.91 -4.29 4.48
CA VAL A 115 -8.98 -5.71 4.19
C VAL A 115 -10.36 -6.01 3.66
N SER A 116 -10.43 -6.64 2.50
CA SER A 116 -11.67 -7.18 1.95
C SER A 116 -11.95 -8.55 2.56
N GLY A 117 -13.20 -8.81 2.89
CA GLY A 117 -13.67 -10.14 3.26
C GLY A 117 -14.34 -10.82 2.08
N TRP A 118 -14.76 -12.05 2.34
CA TRP A 118 -15.61 -12.84 1.43
C TRP A 118 -17.05 -12.78 1.97
N GLY A 119 -17.95 -12.23 1.18
CA GLY A 119 -19.33 -11.94 1.60
C GLY A 119 -20.30 -13.10 1.34
N GLU A 120 -21.61 -12.81 1.31
CA GLU A 120 -22.64 -13.81 0.96
C GLU A 120 -22.56 -14.23 -0.51
N LYS A 121 -22.07 -13.33 -1.38
CA LYS A 121 -21.82 -13.57 -2.78
C LYS A 121 -20.34 -13.36 -3.08
N LEU A 122 -19.79 -14.12 -4.02
CA LEU A 122 -18.42 -13.99 -4.49
C LEU A 122 -18.11 -12.57 -4.98
N SER A 123 -19.04 -11.95 -5.71
CA SER A 123 -18.92 -10.59 -6.25
C SER A 123 -18.64 -9.54 -5.19
N ARG A 124 -19.08 -9.75 -3.93
CA ARG A 124 -18.96 -8.76 -2.86
C ARG A 124 -17.51 -8.42 -2.52
N HIS A 125 -16.60 -9.40 -2.60
CA HIS A 125 -15.17 -9.16 -2.43
C HIS A 125 -14.62 -8.21 -3.50
N PHE A 126 -14.92 -8.50 -4.76
CA PHE A 126 -14.42 -7.74 -5.91
C PHE A 126 -15.04 -6.35 -6.00
N GLU A 127 -16.32 -6.21 -5.68
CA GLU A 127 -17.00 -4.91 -5.53
C GLU A 127 -16.26 -4.00 -4.53
N PHE A 128 -16.04 -4.51 -3.32
CA PHE A 128 -15.32 -3.77 -2.28
C PHE A 128 -13.91 -3.39 -2.71
N SER A 129 -13.17 -4.35 -3.26
CA SER A 129 -11.82 -4.17 -3.77
C SER A 129 -11.77 -3.06 -4.82
N PHE A 130 -12.66 -3.13 -5.83
CA PHE A 130 -12.73 -2.14 -6.89
C PHE A 130 -13.03 -0.73 -6.38
N LEU A 131 -14.05 -0.58 -5.53
CA LEU A 131 -14.42 0.71 -4.95
C LEU A 131 -13.29 1.32 -4.11
N ARG A 132 -12.61 0.51 -3.26
CA ARG A 132 -11.50 1.01 -2.43
C ARG A 132 -10.27 1.38 -3.26
N LEU A 133 -9.93 0.59 -4.28
CA LEU A 133 -8.85 0.92 -5.21
C LEU A 133 -9.15 2.20 -5.99
N MET A 134 -10.40 2.39 -6.47
CA MET A 134 -10.80 3.65 -7.12
C MET A 134 -10.76 4.87 -6.19
N GLU A 135 -10.86 4.69 -4.88
CA GLU A 135 -10.60 5.73 -3.88
C GLU A 135 -9.11 5.92 -3.58
N GLY A 136 -8.25 5.11 -4.21
CA GLY A 136 -6.80 5.12 -4.02
C GLY A 136 -6.37 4.51 -2.70
N GLY A 137 -7.18 3.64 -2.09
CA GLY A 137 -6.84 2.83 -0.93
C GLY A 137 -6.08 1.58 -1.34
N GLY A 138 -5.31 1.01 -0.40
CA GLY A 138 -4.72 -0.31 -0.55
C GLY A 138 -5.62 -1.39 0.06
N VAL A 139 -5.75 -2.54 -0.61
CA VAL A 139 -6.65 -3.62 -0.19
C VAL A 139 -5.89 -4.93 -0.07
N GLY A 140 -5.95 -5.54 1.12
CA GLY A 140 -5.51 -6.91 1.33
C GLY A 140 -6.67 -7.88 1.43
N ALA A 141 -6.42 -9.15 1.14
CA ALA A 141 -7.38 -10.23 1.35
C ALA A 141 -6.66 -11.58 1.52
N ASN A 142 -7.35 -12.51 2.16
CA ASN A 142 -6.93 -13.89 2.25
C ASN A 142 -7.65 -14.70 1.16
N TYR A 143 -6.88 -15.30 0.27
CA TYR A 143 -7.37 -16.06 -0.88
C TYR A 143 -7.37 -17.56 -0.64
N SER A 144 -7.01 -18.02 0.57
CA SER A 144 -7.00 -19.46 0.86
C SER A 144 -8.31 -20.13 0.46
N SER A 145 -8.21 -21.34 -0.06
CA SER A 145 -9.35 -22.14 -0.57
C SER A 145 -10.51 -22.23 0.41
N ARG A 146 -10.23 -22.21 1.73
CA ARG A 146 -11.26 -22.18 2.78
C ARG A 146 -12.27 -21.03 2.66
N PHE A 147 -11.86 -19.91 2.06
CA PHE A 147 -12.73 -18.76 1.82
C PHE A 147 -13.47 -18.84 0.48
N LEU A 148 -12.94 -19.58 -0.49
CA LEU A 148 -13.48 -19.69 -1.85
C LEU A 148 -14.45 -20.87 -1.99
N THR A 149 -14.18 -21.97 -1.32
CA THR A 149 -14.99 -23.20 -1.33
C THR A 149 -16.50 -22.96 -1.13
N PRO A 150 -16.96 -22.05 -0.24
CA PRO A 150 -18.41 -21.84 -0.05
C PRO A 150 -19.16 -21.36 -1.29
N TYR A 151 -18.48 -20.81 -2.30
CA TYR A 151 -19.14 -20.29 -3.51
C TYR A 151 -19.28 -21.35 -4.61
N GLY A 152 -18.46 -22.39 -4.58
CA GLY A 152 -18.34 -23.35 -5.66
C GLY A 152 -17.67 -22.77 -6.90
N SER A 153 -17.69 -23.53 -7.99
CA SER A 153 -17.21 -23.09 -9.30
C SER A 153 -18.22 -22.23 -10.03
N PRO A 154 -17.78 -21.38 -10.97
CA PRO A 154 -18.69 -20.73 -11.93
C PRO A 154 -19.56 -21.79 -12.64
N ARG A 155 -20.84 -21.49 -12.80
CA ARG A 155 -21.85 -22.44 -13.28
C ARG A 155 -21.85 -22.61 -14.79
N ARG A 156 -21.18 -21.68 -15.49
CA ARG A 156 -21.15 -21.64 -16.96
C ARG A 156 -19.99 -20.83 -17.44
N ALA A 157 -19.62 -21.01 -18.70
CA ALA A 157 -18.75 -20.09 -19.38
C ALA A 157 -19.60 -19.17 -20.27
N LEU A 158 -19.18 -17.90 -20.34
CA LEU A 158 -19.84 -16.85 -21.10
C LEU A 158 -18.82 -16.07 -21.92
N THR A 159 -19.21 -15.62 -23.11
CA THR A 159 -18.46 -14.61 -23.86
C THR A 159 -18.88 -13.22 -23.41
N VAL A 160 -17.90 -12.38 -23.11
CA VAL A 160 -18.14 -10.99 -22.67
C VAL A 160 -17.89 -10.05 -23.85
N HIS A 161 -18.93 -9.35 -24.27
CA HIS A 161 -18.92 -8.40 -25.35
C HIS A 161 -19.01 -6.96 -24.82
N ILE A 162 -18.23 -6.07 -25.41
CA ILE A 162 -18.27 -4.64 -25.11
C ILE A 162 -18.80 -3.91 -26.36
N VAL A 163 -19.80 -3.07 -26.18
CA VAL A 163 -20.35 -2.23 -27.23
C VAL A 163 -20.26 -0.76 -26.86
N CYS A 164 -20.19 0.11 -27.86
CA CYS A 164 -20.09 1.55 -27.69
C CYS A 164 -20.69 2.27 -28.87
N ASP A 165 -21.35 3.41 -28.64
CA ASP A 165 -21.86 4.27 -29.68
C ASP A 165 -20.73 4.75 -30.61
N PRO A 166 -20.83 4.61 -31.93
CA PRO A 166 -19.85 5.13 -32.89
C PRO A 166 -19.55 6.62 -32.75
N ALA A 167 -20.43 7.41 -32.16
CA ALA A 167 -20.21 8.84 -31.90
C ALA A 167 -19.32 9.10 -30.65
N HIS A 168 -19.01 8.06 -29.85
CA HIS A 168 -18.17 8.20 -28.67
C HIS A 168 -16.73 8.60 -29.06
N PRO A 169 -16.08 9.57 -28.36
CA PRO A 169 -14.75 10.07 -28.74
C PRO A 169 -13.65 9.00 -28.76
N ASP A 170 -13.77 7.93 -27.97
CA ASP A 170 -12.79 6.84 -27.89
C ASP A 170 -13.17 5.61 -28.74
N TYR A 171 -14.24 5.68 -29.55
CA TYR A 171 -14.75 4.53 -30.31
C TYR A 171 -13.70 3.92 -31.23
N GLU A 172 -13.04 4.74 -32.05
CA GLU A 172 -12.03 4.27 -33.00
C GLU A 172 -10.79 3.66 -32.30
N ASP A 173 -10.38 4.24 -31.16
CA ASP A 173 -9.30 3.70 -30.35
C ASP A 173 -9.68 2.34 -29.76
N MET A 174 -10.91 2.18 -29.27
CA MET A 174 -11.41 0.91 -28.74
C MET A 174 -11.50 -0.17 -29.83
N LYS A 175 -11.99 0.20 -31.01
CA LYS A 175 -12.07 -0.68 -32.17
C LYS A 175 -10.69 -1.14 -32.64
N ALA A 176 -9.75 -0.19 -32.77
CA ALA A 176 -8.37 -0.50 -33.13
C ALA A 176 -7.67 -1.39 -32.10
N ALA A 177 -8.04 -1.27 -30.83
CA ALA A 177 -7.51 -2.08 -29.72
C ALA A 177 -8.23 -3.46 -29.56
N GLY A 178 -9.21 -3.79 -30.40
CA GLY A 178 -9.95 -5.04 -30.36
C GLY A 178 -10.81 -5.22 -29.11
N VAL A 179 -11.27 -4.11 -28.51
CA VAL A 179 -12.13 -4.15 -27.30
C VAL A 179 -13.59 -4.27 -27.67
N LEU A 180 -14.00 -3.67 -28.80
CA LEU A 180 -15.40 -3.71 -29.22
C LEU A 180 -15.76 -5.07 -29.84
N SER A 181 -17.01 -5.47 -29.62
CA SER A 181 -17.61 -6.68 -30.23
C SER A 181 -17.76 -6.49 -31.72
N ASP A 182 -17.58 -7.59 -32.47
CA ASP A 182 -17.95 -7.69 -33.88
C ASP A 182 -19.38 -8.23 -34.07
N ASP A 183 -19.96 -8.83 -33.01
CA ASP A 183 -21.25 -9.54 -33.08
C ASP A 183 -22.44 -8.69 -32.57
N TYR A 184 -22.16 -7.69 -31.75
CA TYR A 184 -23.16 -6.80 -31.13
C TYR A 184 -22.78 -5.34 -31.34
N ASP A 185 -23.79 -4.47 -31.36
CA ASP A 185 -23.65 -3.02 -31.40
C ASP A 185 -24.38 -2.34 -30.22
N SER A 186 -24.26 -1.01 -30.11
CA SER A 186 -24.88 -0.23 -29.03
C SER A 186 -26.41 -0.13 -29.12
N ASP A 187 -27.00 -0.55 -30.24
CA ASP A 187 -28.46 -0.54 -30.43
C ASP A 187 -29.12 -1.86 -29.93
N TRP A 188 -28.33 -2.79 -29.42
CA TRP A 188 -28.84 -4.05 -28.90
C TRP A 188 -29.48 -3.88 -27.53
N ASP A 189 -30.81 -4.08 -27.43
CA ASP A 189 -31.61 -3.82 -26.23
C ASP A 189 -31.26 -4.70 -25.00
N GLY A 190 -30.47 -5.77 -25.18
CA GLY A 190 -30.06 -6.68 -24.09
C GLY A 190 -28.79 -6.29 -23.35
N ALA A 191 -28.11 -5.20 -23.76
CA ALA A 191 -26.87 -4.77 -23.14
C ALA A 191 -27.11 -4.20 -21.74
N PHE A 192 -26.15 -4.46 -20.84
CA PHE A 192 -26.08 -3.77 -19.56
C PHE A 192 -25.46 -2.38 -19.79
N GLU A 193 -26.24 -1.32 -19.53
CA GLU A 193 -25.78 0.06 -19.67
C GLU A 193 -24.87 0.45 -18.48
N VAL A 194 -23.59 0.71 -18.77
CA VAL A 194 -22.60 1.09 -17.75
C VAL A 194 -22.67 2.59 -17.47
N GLU A 195 -23.04 2.96 -16.25
CA GLU A 195 -23.09 4.35 -15.84
C GLU A 195 -21.69 4.97 -15.63
N ASP A 196 -21.55 6.29 -15.95
CA ASP A 196 -20.30 7.05 -15.80
C ASP A 196 -20.03 7.42 -14.34
N SER A 197 -19.92 6.42 -13.47
CA SER A 197 -19.65 6.54 -12.05
C SER A 197 -18.85 5.36 -11.54
N ARG A 198 -18.22 5.49 -10.37
CA ARG A 198 -17.52 4.36 -9.72
C ARG A 198 -18.51 3.26 -9.34
N GLU A 199 -19.65 3.67 -8.87
CA GLU A 199 -20.76 2.81 -8.48
C GLU A 199 -21.27 2.05 -9.71
N GLY A 200 -21.50 2.72 -10.84
CA GLY A 200 -21.98 2.06 -12.08
C GLY A 200 -20.96 1.08 -12.68
N TRP A 201 -19.67 1.38 -12.58
CA TRP A 201 -18.62 0.42 -12.97
C TRP A 201 -18.59 -0.79 -12.05
N SER A 202 -18.79 -0.57 -10.75
CA SER A 202 -18.87 -1.64 -9.76
C SER A 202 -20.12 -2.50 -9.94
N ASP A 203 -21.27 -1.88 -10.24
CA ASP A 203 -22.52 -2.60 -10.50
C ASP A 203 -22.40 -3.53 -11.72
N ALA A 204 -21.74 -3.08 -12.79
CA ALA A 204 -21.49 -3.92 -13.97
C ALA A 204 -20.54 -5.09 -13.65
N LEU A 205 -19.52 -4.88 -12.80
CA LEU A 205 -18.64 -5.96 -12.34
C LEU A 205 -19.41 -6.99 -11.49
N VAL A 206 -20.26 -6.53 -10.58
CA VAL A 206 -21.13 -7.40 -9.76
C VAL A 206 -22.06 -8.21 -10.64
N ASP A 207 -22.72 -7.57 -11.61
CA ASP A 207 -23.58 -8.23 -12.58
C ASP A 207 -22.85 -9.34 -13.34
N LEU A 208 -21.62 -9.06 -13.81
CA LEU A 208 -20.81 -10.05 -14.51
C LEU A 208 -20.54 -11.28 -13.64
N ILE A 209 -19.97 -11.08 -12.45
CA ILE A 209 -19.59 -12.18 -11.57
C ILE A 209 -20.83 -12.97 -11.11
N ASP A 210 -21.89 -12.28 -10.70
CA ASP A 210 -23.12 -12.92 -10.26
C ASP A 210 -23.75 -13.74 -11.40
N THR A 211 -23.67 -13.29 -12.66
CA THR A 211 -24.16 -14.03 -13.83
C THR A 211 -23.43 -15.36 -14.01
N PHE A 212 -22.11 -15.39 -13.79
CA PHE A 212 -21.33 -16.63 -13.85
C PHE A 212 -21.65 -17.59 -12.70
N MET A 213 -22.04 -17.07 -11.53
CA MET A 213 -22.25 -17.85 -10.31
C MET A 213 -23.69 -18.31 -10.11
N THR A 214 -24.64 -17.93 -10.97
CA THR A 214 -26.06 -18.29 -10.84
C THR A 214 -26.43 -19.49 -11.73
N ASP A 215 -27.37 -20.31 -11.22
CA ASP A 215 -27.96 -21.43 -11.98
C ASP A 215 -29.16 -21.01 -12.84
N ASP A 216 -29.55 -19.73 -12.81
CA ASP A 216 -30.70 -19.25 -13.61
C ASP A 216 -30.50 -19.55 -15.09
N GLU A 217 -31.57 -19.96 -15.79
CA GLU A 217 -31.54 -20.20 -17.22
C GLU A 217 -31.22 -18.91 -17.97
N VAL A 218 -29.92 -18.64 -18.17
CA VAL A 218 -29.50 -17.57 -19.08
C VAL A 218 -29.80 -18.04 -20.49
N LYS A 219 -30.63 -17.29 -21.19
CA LYS A 219 -31.05 -17.59 -22.55
C LYS A 219 -29.92 -17.47 -23.59
N HIS A 220 -28.79 -16.90 -23.24
CA HIS A 220 -27.67 -16.61 -24.14
C HIS A 220 -26.32 -16.99 -23.49
N ALA A 221 -25.38 -17.49 -24.29
CA ALA A 221 -24.01 -17.77 -23.91
C ALA A 221 -23.15 -16.47 -23.79
N ASP A 222 -23.75 -15.31 -24.05
CA ASP A 222 -23.09 -14.04 -24.17
C ASP A 222 -23.59 -13.05 -23.12
N ARG A 223 -22.69 -12.19 -22.65
CA ARG A 223 -23.03 -11.04 -21.81
C ARG A 223 -22.47 -9.76 -22.45
N VAL A 224 -23.34 -8.78 -22.69
CA VAL A 224 -23.01 -7.55 -23.41
C VAL A 224 -23.06 -6.35 -22.48
N TYR A 225 -22.02 -5.51 -22.50
CA TYR A 225 -21.92 -4.27 -21.71
C TYR A 225 -21.79 -3.08 -22.64
N ASP A 226 -22.69 -2.11 -22.53
CA ASP A 226 -22.66 -0.87 -23.26
C ASP A 226 -21.93 0.22 -22.45
N VAL A 227 -20.79 0.68 -22.96
CA VAL A 227 -19.94 1.71 -22.35
C VAL A 227 -20.11 3.09 -22.96
N SER A 228 -21.12 3.31 -23.79
CA SER A 228 -21.37 4.58 -24.50
C SER A 228 -21.52 5.78 -23.57
N ARG A 229 -21.98 5.58 -22.33
CA ARG A 229 -22.14 6.64 -21.33
C ARG A 229 -20.87 6.98 -20.57
N VAL A 230 -19.84 6.12 -20.60
CA VAL A 230 -18.59 6.34 -19.90
C VAL A 230 -17.83 7.49 -20.56
N ARG A 231 -17.38 8.46 -19.75
CA ARG A 231 -16.65 9.63 -20.29
C ARG A 231 -15.38 9.24 -21.04
N GLY A 232 -15.08 9.98 -22.10
CA GLY A 232 -13.90 9.77 -22.91
C GLY A 232 -12.59 10.04 -22.17
N ARG A 233 -11.51 9.43 -22.69
CA ARG A 233 -10.14 9.58 -22.19
C ARG A 233 -9.73 11.04 -22.12
N GLY A 234 -9.04 11.42 -21.03
CA GLY A 234 -8.56 12.79 -20.81
C GLY A 234 -9.57 13.74 -20.17
N ALA A 235 -10.84 13.34 -20.00
CA ALA A 235 -11.82 14.14 -19.27
C ALA A 235 -11.40 14.34 -17.80
N ARG A 236 -11.58 15.56 -17.26
CA ARG A 236 -11.17 15.86 -15.87
C ARG A 236 -12.03 15.12 -14.83
N LEU A 237 -11.36 14.50 -13.86
CA LEU A 237 -12.00 13.89 -12.70
C LEU A 237 -12.31 14.95 -11.63
N LYS A 238 -13.55 14.96 -11.13
CA LYS A 238 -14.01 16.00 -10.18
C LYS A 238 -13.52 15.82 -8.75
N THR A 239 -13.36 14.57 -8.28
CA THR A 239 -13.21 14.27 -6.85
C THR A 239 -11.76 14.17 -6.40
N PHE A 240 -10.91 13.49 -7.16
CA PHE A 240 -9.51 13.20 -6.79
C PHE A 240 -8.46 13.92 -7.67
N GLY A 241 -8.92 14.74 -8.61
CA GLY A 241 -8.04 15.32 -9.64
C GLY A 241 -7.62 14.28 -10.68
N GLY A 242 -6.87 14.73 -11.69
CA GLY A 242 -6.42 13.90 -12.80
C GLY A 242 -7.43 13.76 -13.93
N VAL A 243 -7.16 12.81 -14.82
CA VAL A 243 -7.91 12.59 -16.05
C VAL A 243 -8.52 11.19 -16.09
N ALA A 244 -9.62 11.04 -16.81
CA ALA A 244 -10.26 9.75 -17.04
C ALA A 244 -9.44 8.89 -17.98
N SER A 245 -9.45 7.57 -17.76
CA SER A 245 -8.84 6.57 -18.64
C SER A 245 -9.64 6.29 -19.91
N GLY A 246 -10.91 6.72 -19.96
CA GLY A 246 -11.86 6.29 -20.96
C GLY A 246 -12.42 4.88 -20.71
N PRO A 247 -13.29 4.37 -21.57
CA PRO A 247 -13.97 3.08 -21.40
C PRO A 247 -13.09 1.86 -21.75
N ALA A 248 -12.05 1.99 -22.55
CA ALA A 248 -11.25 0.87 -23.03
C ALA A 248 -10.62 0.00 -21.94
N PRO A 249 -10.01 0.55 -20.85
CA PRO A 249 -9.47 -0.25 -19.76
C PRO A 249 -10.56 -1.03 -18.99
N PHE A 250 -11.72 -0.44 -18.83
CA PHE A 250 -12.86 -1.09 -18.21
C PHE A 250 -13.34 -2.28 -19.06
N GLY A 251 -13.50 -2.08 -20.38
CA GLY A 251 -13.90 -3.14 -21.29
C GLY A 251 -12.93 -4.33 -21.28
N ARG A 252 -11.62 -4.07 -21.28
CA ARG A 252 -10.59 -5.13 -21.17
C ARG A 252 -10.67 -5.87 -19.84
N MET A 253 -10.88 -5.15 -18.73
CA MET A 253 -11.09 -5.74 -17.42
C MET A 253 -12.26 -6.72 -17.44
N MET A 254 -13.42 -6.32 -17.96
CA MET A 254 -14.60 -7.18 -18.03
C MET A 254 -14.36 -8.43 -18.88
N GLN A 255 -13.69 -8.28 -20.03
CA GLN A 255 -13.34 -9.41 -20.89
C GLN A 255 -12.33 -10.35 -20.23
N GLU A 256 -11.33 -9.83 -19.51
CA GLU A 256 -10.35 -10.64 -18.80
C GLU A 256 -11.00 -11.44 -17.68
N ILE A 257 -11.83 -10.78 -16.87
CA ILE A 257 -12.59 -11.46 -15.79
C ILE A 257 -13.51 -12.54 -16.38
N GLY A 258 -14.18 -12.25 -17.47
CA GLY A 258 -15.00 -13.25 -18.18
C GLY A 258 -14.18 -14.47 -18.63
N ARG A 259 -12.95 -14.26 -19.11
CA ARG A 259 -12.06 -15.38 -19.50
C ARG A 259 -11.61 -16.21 -18.29
N VAL A 260 -11.26 -15.57 -17.17
CA VAL A 260 -10.88 -16.29 -15.95
C VAL A 260 -12.05 -17.14 -15.44
N LEU A 261 -13.25 -16.55 -15.33
CA LEU A 261 -14.43 -17.25 -14.83
C LEU A 261 -14.87 -18.37 -15.78
N SER A 262 -14.79 -18.16 -17.11
CA SER A 262 -15.08 -19.19 -18.10
C SER A 262 -14.10 -20.37 -18.02
N ARG A 263 -12.81 -20.10 -17.82
CA ARG A 263 -11.81 -21.14 -17.64
C ARG A 263 -12.07 -21.95 -16.36
N ALA A 264 -12.42 -21.29 -15.27
CA ALA A 264 -12.73 -21.93 -14.00
C ALA A 264 -14.07 -22.70 -14.02
N ALA A 265 -14.93 -22.45 -15.01
CA ALA A 265 -16.17 -23.20 -15.21
C ALA A 265 -15.97 -24.54 -15.93
N CYS A 266 -14.81 -24.76 -16.56
CA CYS A 266 -14.51 -25.91 -17.42
C CYS A 266 -13.66 -26.95 -16.69
N CYS A 267 -13.97 -28.23 -16.91
CA CYS A 267 -13.15 -29.34 -16.41
C CYS A 267 -12.02 -29.67 -17.42
N GLN A 268 -10.78 -29.47 -17.02
CA GLN A 268 -9.61 -29.73 -17.88
C GLN A 268 -9.48 -31.22 -18.29
N SER A 269 -9.86 -32.13 -17.40
CA SER A 269 -9.83 -33.58 -17.68
C SER A 269 -10.88 -34.06 -18.69
N CYS A 270 -11.92 -33.28 -18.92
CA CYS A 270 -12.93 -33.58 -19.92
C CYS A 270 -12.54 -33.15 -21.34
N GLY A 271 -11.35 -32.58 -21.52
CA GLY A 271 -10.84 -32.20 -22.83
C GLY A 271 -11.52 -31.00 -23.47
N ASP A 272 -12.23 -30.21 -22.68
CA ASP A 272 -12.95 -29.03 -23.20
C ASP A 272 -11.96 -27.89 -23.43
N THR A 273 -11.75 -27.56 -24.68
CA THR A 273 -10.76 -26.60 -25.15
C THR A 273 -11.25 -25.14 -25.09
N GLY A 274 -12.18 -24.83 -24.21
CA GLY A 274 -12.65 -23.45 -23.99
C GLY A 274 -13.60 -22.90 -25.07
N VAL A 275 -14.09 -23.74 -25.99
CA VAL A 275 -15.17 -23.41 -26.93
C VAL A 275 -16.40 -24.17 -26.50
N ILE A 276 -17.37 -23.50 -25.93
CA ILE A 276 -18.57 -24.10 -25.40
C ILE A 276 -19.63 -24.15 -26.47
N GLU A 277 -19.59 -25.19 -27.28
CA GLU A 277 -20.78 -25.55 -28.03
C GLU A 277 -21.63 -26.62 -27.33
N ASP A 278 -21.11 -27.34 -26.35
CA ASP A 278 -21.88 -28.36 -25.65
C ASP A 278 -21.34 -28.71 -24.24
N TYR A 279 -21.76 -27.98 -23.23
CA TYR A 279 -21.58 -28.39 -21.83
C TYR A 279 -22.34 -29.73 -21.51
N ARG A 280 -23.09 -30.25 -22.46
CA ARG A 280 -23.88 -31.48 -22.37
C ARG A 280 -23.13 -32.74 -22.78
N GLY A 281 -21.83 -32.67 -23.06
CA GLY A 281 -21.03 -33.79 -23.56
C GLY A 281 -19.86 -34.22 -22.67
N CYS A 282 -19.73 -33.72 -21.44
CA CYS A 282 -18.72 -34.22 -20.52
C CYS A 282 -19.23 -35.52 -19.86
N ASP A 283 -18.78 -36.67 -20.31
CA ASP A 283 -19.12 -37.97 -19.76
C ASP A 283 -18.83 -38.11 -18.25
N CYS A 284 -17.91 -37.31 -17.72
CA CYS A 284 -17.55 -37.32 -16.32
C CYS A 284 -18.54 -36.55 -15.44
N CYS A 285 -19.29 -35.58 -15.98
CA CYS A 285 -20.26 -34.79 -15.24
C CYS A 285 -21.71 -35.36 -15.34
N GLU A 286 -21.96 -36.28 -16.22
CA GLU A 286 -23.27 -37.02 -16.30
C GLU A 286 -23.38 -38.17 -15.30
N SER A 287 -22.31 -38.56 -14.62
CA SER A 287 -22.36 -39.55 -13.56
C SER A 287 -22.89 -38.90 -12.28
N SER A 288 -23.67 -39.64 -11.49
CA SER A 288 -24.18 -39.23 -10.18
C SER A 288 -23.08 -38.92 -9.14
N PHE A 289 -21.83 -38.90 -9.54
CA PHE A 289 -20.65 -38.56 -8.74
C PHE A 289 -19.91 -37.41 -9.43
N PRO A 290 -19.48 -36.40 -8.64
CA PRO A 290 -18.67 -35.31 -9.19
C PRO A 290 -17.39 -35.90 -9.77
N CYS A 291 -16.95 -35.38 -10.93
CA CYS A 291 -15.66 -35.71 -11.50
C CYS A 291 -14.57 -35.27 -10.52
N ALA A 292 -13.65 -36.16 -10.16
CA ALA A 292 -12.57 -35.85 -9.23
C ALA A 292 -11.65 -34.71 -9.73
N ASP A 293 -11.65 -34.46 -11.04
CA ASP A 293 -10.84 -33.46 -11.70
C ASP A 293 -11.63 -32.19 -12.06
N CYS A 294 -12.93 -32.13 -11.76
CA CYS A 294 -13.71 -30.90 -11.95
C CYS A 294 -13.34 -29.88 -10.87
N PRO A 295 -13.12 -28.60 -11.22
CA PRO A 295 -12.84 -27.57 -10.23
C PRO A 295 -14.04 -27.45 -9.25
N GLU A 296 -13.75 -27.54 -7.95
CA GLU A 296 -14.79 -27.41 -6.91
C GLU A 296 -15.08 -25.94 -6.58
N HIS A 297 -14.14 -25.06 -6.86
CA HIS A 297 -14.20 -23.62 -6.63
C HIS A 297 -13.09 -22.91 -7.42
N LEU A 298 -13.12 -21.58 -7.48
CA LEU A 298 -11.98 -20.79 -7.98
C LEU A 298 -10.72 -21.09 -7.15
N THR A 299 -9.58 -21.27 -7.82
CA THR A 299 -8.30 -21.33 -7.11
C THR A 299 -7.93 -19.96 -6.53
N PRO A 300 -7.08 -19.91 -5.49
CA PRO A 300 -6.51 -18.65 -4.99
C PRO A 300 -5.94 -17.77 -6.10
N VAL A 301 -5.22 -18.36 -7.06
CA VAL A 301 -4.57 -17.63 -8.15
C VAL A 301 -5.59 -17.10 -9.15
N GLU A 302 -6.63 -17.86 -9.51
CA GLU A 302 -7.71 -17.39 -10.37
C GLU A 302 -8.47 -16.21 -9.76
N ALA A 303 -8.76 -16.26 -8.45
CA ALA A 303 -9.36 -15.13 -7.74
C ALA A 303 -8.42 -13.89 -7.73
N MET A 304 -7.11 -14.11 -7.62
CA MET A 304 -6.10 -13.05 -7.74
C MET A 304 -6.02 -12.48 -9.14
N GLU A 305 -6.22 -13.28 -10.20
CA GLU A 305 -6.24 -12.82 -11.61
C GLU A 305 -7.41 -11.85 -11.84
N ILE A 306 -8.59 -12.13 -11.28
CA ILE A 306 -9.75 -11.22 -11.32
C ILE A 306 -9.37 -9.87 -10.70
N ASP A 307 -8.81 -9.90 -9.50
CA ASP A 307 -8.40 -8.68 -8.81
C ASP A 307 -7.22 -7.96 -9.50
N HIS A 308 -6.36 -8.70 -10.20
CA HIS A 308 -5.30 -8.11 -11.00
C HIS A 308 -5.88 -7.31 -12.17
N ALA A 309 -6.86 -7.86 -12.88
CA ALA A 309 -7.57 -7.15 -13.96
C ALA A 309 -8.25 -5.87 -13.45
N ILE A 310 -8.87 -5.93 -12.27
CA ILE A 310 -9.45 -4.76 -11.58
C ILE A 310 -8.37 -3.70 -11.30
N ALA A 311 -7.24 -4.12 -10.76
CA ALA A 311 -6.15 -3.23 -10.42
C ALA A 311 -5.53 -2.57 -11.66
N GLU A 312 -5.32 -3.29 -12.75
CA GLU A 312 -4.84 -2.73 -14.02
C GLU A 312 -5.80 -1.70 -14.61
N CYS A 313 -7.10 -1.95 -14.51
CA CYS A 313 -8.12 -0.97 -14.91
C CYS A 313 -7.99 0.33 -14.11
N VAL A 314 -7.82 0.24 -12.79
CA VAL A 314 -7.68 1.42 -11.90
C VAL A 314 -6.41 2.21 -12.20
N VAL A 315 -5.28 1.53 -12.45
CA VAL A 315 -3.98 2.18 -12.71
C VAL A 315 -3.93 2.87 -14.07
N SER A 316 -4.64 2.36 -15.07
CA SER A 316 -4.60 2.90 -16.44
C SER A 316 -5.03 4.38 -16.58
N GLY A 317 -5.68 4.95 -15.54
CA GLY A 317 -5.96 6.39 -15.43
C GLY A 317 -4.75 7.28 -15.11
N GLY A 318 -3.55 6.70 -14.90
CA GLY A 318 -2.28 7.42 -14.74
C GLY A 318 -2.10 8.16 -13.40
N ASN A 319 -3.14 8.36 -12.61
CA ASN A 319 -3.10 9.16 -11.38
C ASN A 319 -3.33 8.33 -10.11
N ARG A 320 -3.52 7.03 -10.23
CA ARG A 320 -3.80 6.15 -9.11
C ARG A 320 -2.86 4.96 -9.15
N ARG A 321 -2.31 4.63 -8.00
CA ARG A 321 -1.56 3.39 -7.81
C ARG A 321 -2.54 2.36 -7.27
N SER A 322 -2.42 1.13 -7.73
CA SER A 322 -3.06 -0.01 -7.10
C SER A 322 -2.05 -0.64 -6.14
N ALA A 323 -2.45 -0.82 -4.89
CA ALA A 323 -1.66 -1.55 -3.91
C ALA A 323 -2.54 -2.65 -3.33
N ARG A 324 -2.11 -3.90 -3.48
CA ARG A 324 -2.84 -5.06 -3.02
C ARG A 324 -1.94 -5.99 -2.21
N MET A 325 -2.57 -6.80 -1.33
CA MET A 325 -1.94 -7.93 -0.66
C MET A 325 -2.81 -9.15 -0.86
N ALA A 326 -2.25 -10.21 -1.39
CA ALA A 326 -2.87 -11.52 -1.42
C ALA A 326 -2.16 -12.45 -0.43
N ILE A 327 -2.96 -13.15 0.36
CA ILE A 327 -2.47 -14.08 1.38
C ILE A 327 -3.06 -15.46 1.09
N CYS A 328 -2.23 -16.51 1.21
CA CYS A 328 -2.67 -17.89 1.15
C CYS A 328 -2.05 -18.67 2.31
N HIS A 329 -2.82 -19.56 2.93
CA HIS A 329 -2.37 -20.36 4.07
C HIS A 329 -1.33 -21.40 3.63
N TRP A 330 -0.32 -21.64 4.46
CA TRP A 330 0.79 -22.56 4.15
C TRP A 330 0.35 -24.01 3.86
N ALA A 331 -0.76 -24.45 4.47
CA ALA A 331 -1.32 -25.79 4.27
C ALA A 331 -2.51 -25.80 3.27
N ASP A 332 -2.66 -24.74 2.46
CA ASP A 332 -3.70 -24.70 1.43
C ASP A 332 -3.44 -25.72 0.32
N PRO A 333 -4.44 -26.44 -0.18
CA PRO A 333 -4.26 -27.37 -1.31
C PRO A 333 -3.65 -26.75 -2.57
N CYS A 334 -3.86 -25.45 -2.78
CA CYS A 334 -3.34 -24.69 -3.92
C CYS A 334 -2.05 -23.91 -3.61
N ILE A 335 -1.38 -24.20 -2.49
CA ILE A 335 -0.20 -23.42 -2.05
C ILE A 335 0.92 -23.45 -3.09
N ASP A 336 1.10 -24.54 -3.81
CA ASP A 336 2.13 -24.71 -4.82
C ASP A 336 1.93 -23.76 -6.01
N GLU A 337 0.69 -23.62 -6.48
CA GLU A 337 0.30 -22.67 -7.51
C GLU A 337 0.51 -21.24 -7.04
N PHE A 338 0.10 -20.92 -5.80
CA PHE A 338 0.27 -19.61 -5.20
C PHE A 338 1.75 -19.21 -5.08
N LEU A 339 2.63 -20.10 -4.64
CA LEU A 339 4.07 -19.86 -4.53
C LEU A 339 4.72 -19.57 -5.88
N SER A 340 4.17 -20.11 -6.96
CA SER A 340 4.70 -19.98 -8.33
C SER A 340 4.09 -18.82 -9.12
N CYS A 341 2.97 -18.23 -8.67
CA CYS A 341 2.15 -17.30 -9.47
C CYS A 341 2.89 -16.02 -9.92
N LYS A 342 3.97 -15.65 -9.24
CA LYS A 342 4.81 -14.48 -9.57
C LYS A 342 6.22 -14.86 -10.04
N GLU A 343 6.47 -16.08 -10.45
CA GLU A 343 7.74 -16.46 -11.10
C GLU A 343 7.94 -15.71 -12.42
N ASP A 344 6.86 -15.44 -13.13
CA ASP A 344 6.81 -14.50 -14.24
C ASP A 344 6.47 -13.11 -13.69
N SER A 345 7.43 -12.20 -13.72
CA SER A 345 7.32 -10.85 -13.20
C SER A 345 6.28 -9.98 -13.93
N SER A 346 5.79 -10.40 -15.09
CA SER A 346 4.70 -9.73 -15.81
C SER A 346 3.33 -10.03 -15.22
N LYS A 347 3.20 -11.09 -14.41
CA LYS A 347 1.95 -11.50 -13.77
C LYS A 347 1.82 -10.92 -12.37
N HIS A 348 0.61 -10.58 -11.98
CA HIS A 348 0.26 -10.10 -10.63
C HIS A 348 1.15 -8.95 -10.09
N TRP A 349 1.75 -8.14 -10.98
CA TRP A 349 2.65 -7.04 -10.61
C TRP A 349 1.96 -5.97 -9.74
N THR A 350 0.62 -5.92 -9.74
CA THR A 350 -0.19 -5.02 -8.91
C THR A 350 -0.38 -5.50 -7.46
N THR A 351 0.10 -6.69 -7.10
CA THR A 351 -0.25 -7.37 -5.86
C THR A 351 1.00 -7.90 -5.16
N ASN A 352 1.22 -7.52 -3.91
CA ASN A 352 2.17 -8.20 -3.03
C ASN A 352 1.57 -9.53 -2.56
N ILE A 353 2.39 -10.54 -2.36
CA ILE A 353 1.94 -11.85 -1.89
C ILE A 353 2.66 -12.26 -0.59
N SER A 354 1.92 -12.91 0.31
CA SER A 354 2.48 -13.46 1.56
C SER A 354 1.84 -14.81 1.89
N VAL A 355 2.65 -15.70 2.46
CA VAL A 355 2.16 -16.96 3.00
C VAL A 355 1.68 -16.72 4.44
N GLU A 356 0.42 -17.08 4.72
CA GLU A 356 -0.10 -17.14 6.08
C GLU A 356 0.52 -18.35 6.77
N ILE A 357 1.18 -18.08 7.91
CA ILE A 357 1.69 -19.10 8.82
C ILE A 357 1.02 -18.96 10.18
N ASP A 358 1.03 -20.04 10.95
CA ASP A 358 0.46 -20.15 12.28
C ASP A 358 1.42 -20.87 13.24
N ASP A 359 0.95 -21.16 14.45
CA ASP A 359 1.74 -21.88 15.44
C ASP A 359 2.06 -23.30 14.96
N ASP A 360 1.11 -23.97 14.27
CA ASP A 360 1.32 -25.31 13.69
C ASP A 360 2.51 -25.32 12.73
N PHE A 361 2.60 -24.32 11.83
CA PHE A 361 3.72 -24.20 10.91
C PHE A 361 5.08 -24.09 11.62
N THR A 362 5.15 -23.23 12.64
CA THR A 362 6.41 -23.03 13.38
C THR A 362 6.78 -24.22 14.25
N GLU A 363 5.79 -24.92 14.81
CA GLU A 363 5.99 -26.17 15.56
C GLU A 363 6.47 -27.33 14.67
N TYR A 364 5.98 -27.42 13.42
CA TYR A 364 6.48 -28.40 12.45
C TYR A 364 7.91 -28.10 12.03
N LEU A 365 8.26 -26.84 11.76
CA LEU A 365 9.63 -26.45 11.39
C LEU A 365 10.62 -26.75 12.52
N SER A 366 10.29 -26.38 13.77
CA SER A 366 11.16 -26.61 14.94
C SER A 366 11.25 -28.08 15.37
N GLY A 367 10.43 -28.97 14.82
CA GLY A 367 10.33 -30.37 15.23
C GLY A 367 9.67 -30.58 16.59
N GLU A 368 8.99 -29.56 17.16
CA GLU A 368 8.21 -29.69 18.38
C GLU A 368 6.91 -30.47 18.16
N ARG A 369 6.38 -30.42 16.92
CA ARG A 369 5.21 -31.18 16.49
C ARG A 369 5.60 -32.37 15.63
N HIS A 370 5.07 -33.54 15.97
CA HIS A 370 5.19 -34.76 15.16
C HIS A 370 3.81 -35.10 14.58
N ASP A 371 3.82 -35.66 13.35
CA ASP A 371 2.60 -36.02 12.62
C ASP A 371 1.77 -37.07 13.36
N ASP A 372 0.76 -36.64 14.10
CA ASP A 372 -0.28 -37.52 14.66
C ASP A 372 -1.29 -37.99 13.60
N PHE A 373 -1.26 -37.36 12.39
CA PHE A 373 -2.21 -37.54 11.30
C PHE A 373 -1.59 -38.10 9.99
N GLY A 374 -0.40 -38.71 10.05
CA GLY A 374 0.28 -39.32 8.90
C GLY A 374 1.43 -38.46 8.34
N PRO A 375 2.30 -39.07 7.49
CA PRO A 375 3.49 -38.38 6.99
C PRO A 375 3.11 -37.28 5.99
N GLY A 376 3.17 -36.02 6.38
CA GLY A 376 2.89 -34.94 5.42
C GLY A 376 3.06 -33.53 5.95
N GLY A 377 2.68 -33.25 7.18
CA GLY A 377 2.68 -31.89 7.74
C GLY A 377 4.08 -31.29 7.84
N ASN A 378 5.02 -32.07 8.36
CA ASN A 378 6.41 -31.65 8.50
C ASN A 378 7.08 -31.46 7.14
N GLU A 379 6.92 -32.41 6.20
CA GLU A 379 7.49 -32.31 4.84
C GLU A 379 6.91 -31.10 4.10
N LEU A 380 5.60 -30.84 4.22
CA LEU A 380 4.93 -29.69 3.60
C LEU A 380 5.45 -28.37 4.17
N ALA A 381 5.55 -28.24 5.51
CA ALA A 381 6.03 -27.02 6.15
C ALA A 381 7.45 -26.67 5.71
N HIS A 382 8.37 -27.65 5.71
CA HIS A 382 9.74 -27.45 5.24
C HIS A 382 9.81 -27.14 3.75
N MET A 383 9.00 -27.80 2.90
CA MET A 383 8.92 -27.50 1.47
C MET A 383 8.45 -26.07 1.22
N VAL A 384 7.35 -25.65 1.88
CA VAL A 384 6.81 -24.29 1.76
C VAL A 384 7.83 -23.28 2.26
N HIS A 385 8.45 -23.51 3.43
CA HIS A 385 9.48 -22.63 3.97
C HIS A 385 10.61 -22.39 2.99
N ARG A 386 11.18 -23.47 2.45
CA ARG A 386 12.26 -23.41 1.48
C ARG A 386 11.87 -22.62 0.22
N ARG A 387 10.69 -22.90 -0.36
CA ARG A 387 10.20 -22.21 -1.56
C ARG A 387 9.93 -20.72 -1.32
N VAL A 388 9.40 -20.36 -0.15
CA VAL A 388 9.22 -18.95 0.23
C VAL A 388 10.58 -18.25 0.28
N VAL A 389 11.58 -18.85 0.91
CA VAL A 389 12.94 -18.27 0.98
C VAL A 389 13.60 -18.17 -0.40
N GLU A 390 13.45 -19.18 -1.24
CA GLU A 390 13.90 -19.14 -2.65
C GLU A 390 13.27 -17.97 -3.41
N GLY A 391 11.95 -17.76 -3.25
CA GLY A 391 11.23 -16.65 -3.85
C GLY A 391 11.68 -15.29 -3.30
N MET A 392 11.83 -15.15 -1.98
CA MET A 392 12.36 -13.94 -1.36
C MET A 392 13.74 -13.57 -1.91
N LEU A 393 14.64 -14.53 -2.05
CA LEU A 393 15.99 -14.31 -2.58
C LEU A 393 15.99 -14.02 -4.08
N LYS A 394 14.96 -14.46 -4.82
CA LYS A 394 14.83 -14.24 -6.27
C LYS A 394 14.26 -12.87 -6.60
N ASN A 395 13.16 -12.46 -5.94
CA ASN A 395 12.42 -11.25 -6.31
C ASN A 395 11.76 -10.51 -5.11
N GLY A 396 12.01 -10.94 -3.88
CA GLY A 396 11.45 -10.34 -2.66
C GLY A 396 10.08 -10.87 -2.23
N GLU A 397 9.54 -11.87 -2.93
CA GLU A 397 8.18 -12.41 -2.68
C GLU A 397 8.13 -13.94 -2.87
N PRO A 398 7.23 -14.63 -2.14
CA PRO A 398 6.27 -14.12 -1.16
C PRO A 398 6.93 -13.71 0.17
N GLY A 399 6.23 -12.85 0.95
CA GLY A 399 6.56 -12.62 2.35
C GLY A 399 5.90 -13.65 3.27
N TYR A 400 6.10 -13.50 4.59
CA TYR A 400 5.35 -14.21 5.64
C TYR A 400 4.38 -13.30 6.35
N TRP A 401 3.23 -13.84 6.72
CA TRP A 401 2.31 -13.27 7.69
C TRP A 401 1.95 -14.30 8.75
N ASN A 402 2.30 -14.06 10.00
CA ASN A 402 2.00 -14.93 11.14
C ASN A 402 0.63 -14.56 11.71
N SER A 403 -0.38 -15.37 11.41
CA SER A 403 -1.75 -15.15 11.82
C SER A 403 -1.95 -15.40 13.33
N SER A 404 -1.29 -16.40 13.92
CA SER A 404 -1.33 -16.66 15.36
C SER A 404 -0.79 -15.47 16.17
N ALA A 405 0.41 -15.00 15.84
CA ALA A 405 1.00 -13.83 16.50
C ALA A 405 0.18 -12.54 16.27
N SER A 406 -0.45 -12.39 15.10
CA SER A 406 -1.29 -11.23 14.79
C SER A 406 -2.59 -11.21 15.58
N ASN A 407 -3.15 -12.39 15.87
CA ASN A 407 -4.39 -12.54 16.64
C ASN A 407 -4.21 -12.34 18.15
N VAL A 408 -2.99 -12.30 18.67
CA VAL A 408 -2.76 -12.03 20.09
C VAL A 408 -3.35 -10.67 20.48
N GLY A 409 -4.31 -10.70 21.41
CA GLY A 409 -4.99 -9.50 21.93
C GLY A 409 -6.07 -8.92 21.02
N GLU A 410 -6.44 -9.62 19.94
CA GLU A 410 -7.59 -9.27 19.11
C GLU A 410 -8.90 -9.78 19.73
N PRO A 411 -9.99 -8.99 19.69
CA PRO A 411 -11.30 -9.44 20.18
C PRO A 411 -11.98 -10.44 19.23
N ASN A 412 -11.60 -10.43 17.95
CA ASN A 412 -12.06 -11.34 16.92
C ASN A 412 -10.92 -11.59 15.93
N PRO A 413 -10.90 -12.74 15.25
CA PRO A 413 -9.83 -13.08 14.32
C PRO A 413 -9.62 -12.04 13.23
N VAL A 414 -8.35 -11.65 13.00
CA VAL A 414 -7.93 -10.93 11.81
C VAL A 414 -7.69 -11.92 10.67
N GLU A 415 -7.98 -11.50 9.44
CA GLU A 415 -8.00 -12.42 8.29
C GLU A 415 -6.89 -12.16 7.28
N ALA A 416 -6.40 -10.92 7.20
CA ALA A 416 -5.34 -10.53 6.28
C ALA A 416 -4.63 -9.26 6.77
N THR A 417 -3.64 -8.81 6.02
CA THR A 417 -2.99 -7.52 6.24
C THR A 417 -3.30 -6.54 5.12
N ASN A 418 -3.04 -5.25 5.38
CA ASN A 418 -2.92 -4.25 4.31
C ASN A 418 -1.70 -4.54 3.41
N PRO A 419 -1.57 -3.87 2.25
CA PRO A 419 -0.51 -4.14 1.27
C PRO A 419 0.93 -4.08 1.79
N CYS A 420 1.20 -3.26 2.79
CA CYS A 420 2.53 -3.13 3.39
C CYS A 420 2.76 -4.03 4.61
N GLY A 421 1.76 -4.78 5.06
CA GLY A 421 1.88 -5.77 6.13
C GLY A 421 1.91 -5.24 7.56
N GLU A 422 1.85 -3.90 7.78
CA GLU A 422 1.94 -3.32 9.12
C GLU A 422 0.66 -3.39 9.96
N ILE A 423 -0.48 -3.67 9.33
CA ILE A 423 -1.78 -3.77 10.01
C ILE A 423 -2.49 -5.06 9.60
N ALA A 424 -2.65 -5.97 10.55
CA ALA A 424 -3.56 -7.09 10.39
C ALA A 424 -4.99 -6.64 10.75
N LEU A 425 -5.95 -6.98 9.92
CA LEU A 425 -7.32 -6.50 9.96
C LEU A 425 -8.31 -7.65 9.83
N MET A 426 -9.48 -7.46 10.43
CA MET A 426 -10.66 -8.30 10.16
C MET A 426 -11.21 -8.05 8.76
N ALA A 427 -12.04 -8.96 8.27
CA ALA A 427 -12.86 -8.68 7.08
C ALA A 427 -13.59 -7.34 7.19
N TRP A 428 -13.52 -6.53 6.14
CA TRP A 428 -14.16 -5.21 6.01
C TRP A 428 -13.61 -4.14 6.96
N GLU A 429 -12.47 -4.39 7.62
CA GLU A 429 -11.86 -3.41 8.51
C GLU A 429 -10.93 -2.46 7.74
N ASN A 430 -10.68 -1.31 8.32
CA ASN A 430 -9.74 -0.32 7.84
C ASN A 430 -8.90 0.25 8.99
N CYS A 431 -7.80 0.90 8.65
CA CYS A 431 -6.98 1.60 9.62
C CYS A 431 -6.43 2.90 9.04
N ASN A 432 -6.06 3.82 9.93
CA ASN A 432 -5.35 5.04 9.58
C ASN A 432 -4.05 5.16 10.36
N LEU A 433 -3.07 5.82 9.76
CA LEU A 433 -1.68 5.86 10.20
C LEU A 433 -1.19 7.29 10.42
N GLY A 434 -0.28 7.43 11.37
CA GLY A 434 0.45 8.66 11.59
C GLY A 434 1.77 8.38 12.31
N HIS A 435 2.74 9.26 12.14
CA HIS A 435 4.12 9.00 12.51
C HIS A 435 4.67 10.09 13.39
N VAL A 436 5.50 9.69 14.36
CA VAL A 436 6.34 10.58 15.15
C VAL A 436 7.77 10.44 14.66
N ASN A 437 8.36 11.55 14.25
CA ASN A 437 9.75 11.60 13.81
C ASN A 437 10.66 11.66 15.04
N LEU A 438 11.28 10.54 15.40
CA LEU A 438 12.14 10.48 16.59
C LEU A 438 13.33 11.43 16.46
N ASP A 439 13.91 11.56 15.25
CA ASP A 439 15.07 12.40 14.97
C ASP A 439 14.85 13.88 15.29
N ALA A 440 13.61 14.37 15.12
CA ALA A 440 13.22 15.75 15.40
C ALA A 440 13.26 16.13 16.89
N PHE A 441 13.43 15.15 17.78
CA PHE A 441 13.51 15.37 19.23
C PHE A 441 14.92 15.29 19.79
N VAL A 442 15.93 15.00 18.96
CA VAL A 442 17.33 15.07 19.40
C VAL A 442 17.69 16.54 19.61
N ILE A 443 18.28 16.84 20.75
CA ILE A 443 18.72 18.20 21.08
C ILE A 443 20.03 18.47 20.34
N GLU A 444 20.01 19.48 19.49
CA GLU A 444 21.12 19.85 18.63
C GLU A 444 22.45 20.01 19.45
N GLY A 445 23.54 19.44 18.95
CA GLY A 445 24.86 19.47 19.59
C GLY A 445 24.97 18.64 20.87
N SER A 446 23.98 17.80 21.18
CA SER A 446 24.03 16.92 22.37
C SER A 446 23.59 15.50 22.05
N LYS A 447 23.91 14.54 22.96
CA LYS A 447 23.41 13.16 22.92
C LYS A 447 22.03 13.01 23.57
N ALA A 448 21.45 14.11 24.07
CA ALA A 448 20.18 14.12 24.74
C ALA A 448 19.03 14.33 23.76
N TYR A 449 17.83 14.01 24.19
CA TYR A 449 16.60 14.25 23.45
C TYR A 449 15.51 14.84 24.36
N ASP A 450 14.56 15.57 23.77
CA ASP A 450 13.40 16.10 24.48
C ASP A 450 12.35 15.02 24.69
N GLU A 451 12.46 14.27 25.78
CA GLU A 451 11.51 13.20 26.13
C GLU A 451 10.11 13.74 26.40
N THR A 452 9.99 14.96 26.95
CA THR A 452 8.68 15.55 27.24
C THR A 452 7.94 15.92 25.97
N GLY A 453 8.62 16.57 25.04
CA GLY A 453 8.07 16.89 23.72
C GLY A 453 7.77 15.62 22.91
N LEU A 454 8.64 14.61 22.95
CA LEU A 454 8.44 13.33 22.31
C LEU A 454 7.18 12.63 22.83
N ARG A 455 6.97 12.58 24.15
CA ARG A 455 5.78 12.02 24.76
C ARG A 455 4.52 12.78 24.33
N ARG A 456 4.59 14.11 24.34
CA ARG A 456 3.46 14.96 23.91
C ARG A 456 3.10 14.77 22.44
N ALA A 457 4.09 14.59 21.58
CA ALA A 457 3.88 14.29 20.15
C ALA A 457 3.11 12.97 19.97
N HIS A 458 3.45 11.94 20.73
CA HIS A 458 2.71 10.66 20.72
C HIS A 458 1.26 10.83 21.19
N GLU A 459 1.02 11.60 22.27
CA GLU A 459 -0.33 11.89 22.75
C GLU A 459 -1.17 12.59 21.66
N LEU A 460 -0.61 13.61 21.03
CA LEU A 460 -1.33 14.40 20.01
C LEU A 460 -1.56 13.62 18.73
N MET A 461 -0.56 12.82 18.25
CA MET A 461 -0.76 11.96 17.09
C MET A 461 -1.83 10.90 17.38
N THR A 462 -1.86 10.33 18.59
CA THR A 462 -2.91 9.41 19.00
C THR A 462 -4.30 10.07 18.92
N ARG A 463 -4.46 11.27 19.48
CA ARG A 463 -5.73 12.00 19.42
C ARG A 463 -6.12 12.33 17.98
N PHE A 464 -5.13 12.71 17.15
CA PHE A 464 -5.33 12.96 15.72
C PHE A 464 -5.90 11.72 15.01
N LEU A 465 -5.32 10.55 15.23
CA LEU A 465 -5.78 9.32 14.57
C LEU A 465 -7.13 8.82 15.11
N VAL A 466 -7.40 8.98 16.41
CA VAL A 466 -8.72 8.67 16.98
C VAL A 466 -9.80 9.56 16.34
N ARG A 467 -9.55 10.86 16.13
CA ARG A 467 -10.48 11.73 15.39
C ARG A 467 -10.64 11.32 13.94
N ALA A 468 -9.56 10.87 13.30
CA ALA A 468 -9.62 10.40 11.91
C ALA A 468 -10.55 9.19 11.71
N THR A 469 -10.87 8.44 12.77
CA THR A 469 -11.90 7.37 12.71
C THR A 469 -13.32 7.89 12.50
N TYR A 470 -13.54 9.19 12.48
CA TYR A 470 -14.80 9.84 12.05
C TYR A 470 -14.77 10.24 10.57
N GLY A 471 -13.74 9.87 9.83
CA GLY A 471 -13.67 10.06 8.38
C GLY A 471 -14.76 9.32 7.63
N ASP A 472 -15.02 9.75 6.41
CA ASP A 472 -16.11 9.19 5.60
C ASP A 472 -15.86 7.74 5.20
N VAL A 473 -16.87 6.91 5.35
CA VAL A 473 -16.92 5.52 4.91
C VAL A 473 -18.26 5.29 4.21
N ASN A 474 -18.23 4.73 2.99
CA ASN A 474 -19.43 4.49 2.18
C ASN A 474 -20.00 3.07 2.33
N ASP A 475 -19.22 2.15 2.86
CA ASP A 475 -19.57 0.75 3.00
C ASP A 475 -20.12 0.49 4.40
N GLU A 476 -21.32 -0.11 4.50
CA GLU A 476 -21.99 -0.35 5.79
C GLU A 476 -21.21 -1.33 6.68
N LYS A 477 -20.67 -2.42 6.10
CA LYS A 477 -19.88 -3.40 6.85
C LYS A 477 -18.61 -2.76 7.38
N GLN A 478 -17.94 -1.94 6.55
CA GLN A 478 -16.75 -1.20 6.94
C GLN A 478 -17.04 -0.15 8.02
N ALA A 479 -18.16 0.58 7.90
CA ALA A 479 -18.59 1.54 8.92
C ALA A 479 -18.83 0.85 10.27
N ALA A 480 -19.52 -0.30 10.27
CA ALA A 480 -19.76 -1.08 11.49
C ALA A 480 -18.45 -1.60 12.12
N ARG A 481 -17.47 -2.03 11.30
CA ARG A 481 -16.15 -2.42 11.79
C ARG A 481 -15.39 -1.24 12.38
N LEU A 482 -15.38 -0.11 11.68
CA LEU A 482 -14.74 1.11 12.16
C LEU A 482 -15.32 1.55 13.50
N ASP A 483 -16.64 1.55 13.65
CA ASP A 483 -17.31 1.95 14.88
C ASP A 483 -17.00 1.02 16.07
N SER A 484 -16.82 -0.27 15.82
CA SER A 484 -16.53 -1.26 16.86
C SER A 484 -15.06 -1.37 17.21
N GLN A 485 -14.14 -1.24 16.23
CA GLN A 485 -12.70 -1.52 16.40
C GLN A 485 -11.88 -0.25 16.66
N ARG A 486 -12.26 0.87 16.00
CA ARG A 486 -11.53 2.16 16.09
C ARG A 486 -10.00 2.04 15.93
N ARG A 487 -9.51 0.98 15.28
CA ARG A 487 -8.08 0.68 15.12
C ARG A 487 -7.31 1.86 14.55
N ILE A 488 -6.13 2.15 15.12
CA ILE A 488 -5.20 3.18 14.67
C ILE A 488 -3.77 2.64 14.66
N GLY A 489 -2.88 3.35 13.98
CA GLY A 489 -1.46 3.01 13.94
C GLY A 489 -0.57 4.24 14.11
N VAL A 490 -0.13 4.51 15.35
CA VAL A 490 0.93 5.49 15.62
C VAL A 490 2.27 4.80 15.40
N GLY A 491 3.07 5.30 14.44
CA GLY A 491 4.35 4.73 14.07
C GLY A 491 5.52 5.71 14.28
N HIS A 492 6.72 5.26 13.93
CA HIS A 492 7.94 6.04 14.00
C HIS A 492 8.59 6.18 12.62
N LEU A 493 9.36 7.23 12.44
CA LEU A 493 10.35 7.41 11.38
C LEU A 493 11.56 8.16 11.94
N GLY A 494 12.67 8.19 11.21
CA GLY A 494 13.91 8.82 11.69
C GLY A 494 14.59 8.04 12.81
N VAL A 495 14.35 6.71 12.90
CA VAL A 495 14.79 5.89 14.04
C VAL A 495 16.31 5.73 14.05
N GLN A 496 16.93 5.43 12.90
CA GLN A 496 18.39 5.30 12.85
C GLN A 496 19.07 6.66 13.12
N GLY A 497 18.50 7.76 12.59
CA GLY A 497 19.00 9.10 12.89
C GLY A 497 19.00 9.42 14.38
N PHE A 498 17.88 9.09 15.04
CA PHE A 498 17.76 9.24 16.50
C PHE A 498 18.82 8.44 17.26
N LEU A 499 19.09 7.20 16.89
CA LEU A 499 20.09 6.33 17.52
C LEU A 499 21.51 6.86 17.26
N ALA A 500 21.85 7.10 16.00
CA ALA A 500 23.19 7.52 15.60
C ALA A 500 23.60 8.86 16.23
N LYS A 501 22.69 9.84 16.29
CA LYS A 501 22.96 11.13 16.97
C LYS A 501 23.17 11.00 18.48
N GLN A 502 22.74 9.88 19.08
CA GLN A 502 23.04 9.54 20.47
C GLN A 502 24.30 8.66 20.63
N GLY A 503 24.99 8.33 19.52
CA GLY A 503 26.15 7.48 19.51
C GLY A 503 25.88 6.00 19.64
N VAL A 504 24.69 5.55 19.21
CA VAL A 504 24.25 4.14 19.25
C VAL A 504 24.20 3.59 17.82
N ARG A 505 24.88 2.46 17.59
CA ARG A 505 24.82 1.74 16.32
C ARG A 505 23.45 1.07 16.15
N TYR A 506 23.02 0.93 14.90
CA TYR A 506 21.77 0.23 14.59
C TYR A 506 21.79 -1.22 15.10
N SER A 507 22.89 -1.93 14.84
CA SER A 507 23.10 -3.32 15.28
C SER A 507 23.12 -3.51 16.80
N GLU A 508 23.45 -2.47 17.56
CA GLU A 508 23.49 -2.51 19.03
C GLU A 508 22.14 -2.21 19.68
N ALA A 509 21.22 -1.58 18.94
CA ALA A 509 19.93 -1.11 19.47
C ALA A 509 19.07 -2.23 20.09
N PRO A 510 19.02 -3.48 19.56
CA PRO A 510 18.25 -4.57 20.20
C PRO A 510 18.74 -4.89 21.63
N ALA A 511 20.01 -4.69 21.93
CA ALA A 511 20.57 -4.87 23.26
C ALA A 511 20.56 -3.59 24.12
N HIS A 512 20.24 -2.42 23.50
CA HIS A 512 20.32 -1.12 24.18
C HIS A 512 19.14 -0.87 25.12
N VAL A 513 19.32 -1.14 26.38
CA VAL A 513 18.24 -1.14 27.42
C VAL A 513 17.48 0.18 27.46
N THR A 514 18.17 1.33 27.39
CA THR A 514 17.52 2.65 27.47
C THR A 514 16.57 2.88 26.30
N PHE A 515 16.96 2.50 25.08
CA PHE A 515 16.11 2.62 23.91
C PHE A 515 14.88 1.72 23.99
N ARG A 516 15.05 0.47 24.40
CA ARG A 516 13.91 -0.46 24.63
C ARG A 516 12.93 0.07 25.69
N LEU A 517 13.45 0.64 26.78
CA LEU A 517 12.61 1.28 27.80
C LEU A 517 11.87 2.51 27.26
N LEU A 518 12.49 3.30 26.40
CA LEU A 518 11.85 4.41 25.71
C LEU A 518 10.70 3.92 24.84
N LEU A 519 10.90 2.90 24.03
CA LEU A 519 9.85 2.30 23.18
C LEU A 519 8.66 1.85 24.00
N ARG A 520 8.89 1.09 25.08
CA ARG A 520 7.83 0.67 26.02
C ARG A 520 7.09 1.85 26.65
N LYS A 521 7.80 2.93 26.96
CA LYS A 521 7.23 4.14 27.54
C LYS A 521 6.33 4.83 26.51
N MET A 522 6.76 4.95 25.28
CA MET A 522 5.97 5.57 24.19
C MET A 522 4.74 4.71 23.87
N LYS A 523 4.87 3.38 23.77
CA LYS A 523 3.73 2.45 23.63
C LYS A 523 2.66 2.68 24.71
N ARG A 524 3.08 2.77 25.99
CA ARG A 524 2.16 3.04 27.09
C ARG A 524 1.52 4.43 26.97
N THR A 525 2.28 5.44 26.55
CA THR A 525 1.75 6.80 26.34
C THR A 525 0.64 6.80 25.29
N VAL A 526 0.86 6.14 24.15
CA VAL A 526 -0.13 6.02 23.08
C VAL A 526 -1.39 5.29 23.58
N ARG A 527 -1.23 4.16 24.26
CA ARG A 527 -2.37 3.39 24.80
C ARG A 527 -3.18 4.18 25.82
N GLN A 528 -2.50 4.90 26.73
CA GLN A 528 -3.17 5.75 27.72
C GLN A 528 -3.89 6.94 27.08
N ALA A 529 -3.27 7.58 26.09
CA ALA A 529 -3.87 8.67 25.35
C ALA A 529 -5.13 8.22 24.58
N ALA A 530 -5.04 7.05 23.90
CA ALA A 530 -6.18 6.46 23.19
C ALA A 530 -7.35 6.15 24.13
N ARG A 531 -7.08 5.47 25.27
CA ARG A 531 -8.10 5.15 26.27
C ARG A 531 -8.77 6.39 26.84
N LYS A 532 -7.96 7.38 27.26
CA LYS A 532 -8.47 8.63 27.82
C LYS A 532 -9.33 9.37 26.81
N TYR A 533 -8.85 9.49 25.58
CA TYR A 533 -9.56 10.25 24.55
C TYR A 533 -10.83 9.53 24.06
N ALA A 534 -10.80 8.21 23.91
CA ALA A 534 -11.99 7.41 23.61
C ALA A 534 -13.07 7.59 24.69
N PHE A 535 -12.67 7.62 25.97
CA PHE A 535 -13.59 7.90 27.08
C PHE A 535 -14.17 9.32 27.02
N GLU A 536 -13.35 10.34 26.72
CA GLU A 536 -13.81 11.72 26.50
C GLU A 536 -14.85 11.82 25.37
N LEU A 537 -14.64 11.09 24.29
CA LEU A 537 -15.52 11.04 23.11
C LEU A 537 -16.70 10.07 23.27
N ARG A 538 -16.73 9.23 24.31
CA ARG A 538 -17.73 8.18 24.56
C ARG A 538 -17.82 7.17 23.41
N ILE A 539 -16.66 6.72 22.91
CA ILE A 539 -16.53 5.71 21.87
C ILE A 539 -15.74 4.50 22.42
N PRO A 540 -15.79 3.33 21.75
CA PRO A 540 -14.93 2.22 22.08
C PRO A 540 -13.44 2.61 22.05
N GLU A 541 -12.66 2.04 22.97
CA GLU A 541 -11.20 2.17 22.95
C GLU A 541 -10.65 1.49 21.70
N PRO A 542 -9.72 2.11 20.94
CA PRO A 542 -9.06 1.46 19.82
C PRO A 542 -8.45 0.12 20.20
N VAL A 543 -8.73 -0.92 19.41
CA VAL A 543 -8.27 -2.29 19.68
C VAL A 543 -6.75 -2.36 19.74
N LYS A 544 -6.09 -1.85 18.72
CA LYS A 544 -4.63 -1.67 18.67
C LYS A 544 -4.29 -0.24 18.26
N VAL A 545 -3.15 0.26 18.71
CA VAL A 545 -2.83 1.70 18.62
C VAL A 545 -1.45 2.03 18.06
N THR A 546 -0.50 1.08 18.07
CA THR A 546 0.86 1.30 17.61
C THR A 546 1.24 0.37 16.47
N THR A 547 2.09 0.83 15.57
CA THR A 547 2.56 0.09 14.39
C THR A 547 3.92 0.62 13.94
N VAL A 548 4.49 0.02 12.90
CA VAL A 548 5.56 0.63 12.11
C VAL A 548 5.20 0.50 10.64
N ALA A 549 4.97 1.62 9.97
CA ALA A 549 4.75 1.69 8.54
C ALA A 549 6.06 1.98 7.79
N PRO A 550 6.17 1.69 6.48
CA PRO A 550 7.39 1.93 5.70
C PRO A 550 7.80 3.40 5.64
N THR A 551 6.84 4.32 5.60
CA THR A 551 7.00 5.79 5.56
C THR A 551 7.77 6.36 4.36
N GLY A 552 8.06 5.57 3.33
CA GLY A 552 8.95 5.90 2.22
C GLY A 552 8.76 7.28 1.60
N THR A 553 7.53 7.77 1.42
CA THR A 553 7.28 9.10 0.85
C THR A 553 7.30 10.21 1.92
N VAL A 554 6.71 9.98 3.09
CA VAL A 554 6.60 11.04 4.11
C VAL A 554 7.91 11.30 4.83
N ALA A 555 8.80 10.31 4.95
CA ALA A 555 10.12 10.48 5.53
C ALA A 555 11.03 11.37 4.67
N LYS A 556 10.78 11.46 3.37
CA LYS A 556 11.50 12.34 2.44
C LYS A 556 11.21 13.83 2.71
N LEU A 557 10.03 14.17 3.27
CA LEU A 557 9.72 15.55 3.61
C LEU A 557 10.79 16.18 4.54
N PRO A 558 11.09 15.59 5.71
CA PRO A 558 12.21 16.04 6.55
C PRO A 558 13.59 15.52 6.10
N GLY A 559 13.65 14.54 5.19
CA GLY A 559 14.91 13.90 4.79
C GLY A 559 15.52 13.05 5.91
N VAL A 560 14.71 12.20 6.56
CA VAL A 560 15.14 11.28 7.62
C VAL A 560 14.97 9.82 7.19
N THR A 561 15.50 8.87 7.95
CA THR A 561 15.40 7.45 7.68
C THR A 561 13.94 6.96 7.71
N GLU A 562 13.61 6.04 6.82
CA GLU A 562 12.27 5.52 6.60
C GLU A 562 11.89 4.49 7.68
N GLY A 563 10.81 4.73 8.42
CA GLY A 563 10.35 3.82 9.46
C GLY A 563 11.48 3.45 10.43
N ILE A 564 11.75 2.15 10.51
CA ILE A 564 12.85 1.58 11.30
C ILE A 564 14.01 1.07 10.43
N HIS A 565 13.97 1.30 9.12
CA HIS A 565 15.01 0.80 8.22
C HIS A 565 16.34 1.53 8.45
N PRO A 566 17.48 0.83 8.32
CA PRO A 566 18.78 1.48 8.19
C PRO A 566 18.87 2.21 6.84
N ILE A 567 19.83 3.14 6.69
CA ILE A 567 20.12 3.72 5.38
C ILE A 567 20.51 2.62 4.39
N TYR A 568 20.20 2.85 3.10
CA TYR A 568 20.53 1.90 2.04
C TYR A 568 22.05 1.74 1.89
N ALA A 569 22.75 2.84 1.78
CA ALA A 569 24.22 2.91 1.71
C ALA A 569 24.67 4.29 2.17
N ARG A 570 25.92 4.43 2.66
CA ARG A 570 26.48 5.73 3.02
C ARG A 570 26.73 6.59 1.79
N THR A 571 27.18 5.97 0.70
CA THR A 571 27.39 6.60 -0.60
C THR A 571 26.78 5.74 -1.69
N PHE A 572 26.07 6.37 -2.62
CA PHE A 572 25.38 5.68 -3.68
C PHE A 572 25.17 6.55 -4.93
N LEU A 573 24.95 5.93 -6.06
CA LEU A 573 24.38 6.56 -7.24
C LEU A 573 22.85 6.53 -7.12
N ARG A 574 22.25 7.69 -7.24
CA ARG A 574 20.79 7.83 -7.28
C ARG A 574 20.36 8.09 -8.69
N ARG A 575 19.49 7.23 -9.23
CA ARG A 575 18.89 7.39 -10.55
C ARG A 575 17.51 7.98 -10.46
N VAL A 576 17.31 9.10 -11.15
CA VAL A 576 16.04 9.83 -11.17
C VAL A 576 15.49 9.86 -12.58
N ARG A 577 14.21 9.53 -12.73
CA ARG A 577 13.52 9.51 -14.01
C ARG A 577 12.79 10.81 -14.26
N PHE A 578 12.98 11.37 -15.47
CA PHE A 578 12.39 12.62 -15.94
C PHE A 578 11.56 12.37 -17.19
N SER A 579 10.37 12.95 -17.25
CA SER A 579 9.54 12.90 -18.45
C SER A 579 10.03 13.91 -19.49
N LEU A 580 10.45 13.42 -20.64
CA LEU A 580 10.82 14.27 -21.78
C LEU A 580 9.59 14.83 -22.51
N ALA A 581 8.40 14.28 -22.24
CA ALA A 581 7.14 14.84 -22.74
C ALA A 581 6.70 16.10 -21.97
N ASP A 582 7.26 16.33 -20.76
CA ASP A 582 7.05 17.55 -19.99
C ASP A 582 8.15 18.57 -20.33
N PRO A 583 7.81 19.74 -20.91
CA PRO A 583 8.80 20.72 -21.31
C PRO A 583 9.70 21.23 -20.17
N VAL A 584 9.18 21.30 -18.95
CA VAL A 584 9.94 21.77 -17.77
C VAL A 584 10.97 20.72 -17.38
N GLN A 585 10.56 19.45 -17.29
CA GLN A 585 11.46 18.35 -16.96
C GLN A 585 12.50 18.13 -18.08
N ALA A 586 12.10 18.21 -19.35
CA ALA A 586 13.01 18.09 -20.47
C ALA A 586 14.10 19.17 -20.44
N ALA A 587 13.74 20.44 -20.16
CA ALA A 587 14.71 21.51 -20.00
C ALA A 587 15.69 21.24 -18.85
N ARG A 588 15.19 20.70 -17.71
CA ARG A 588 16.02 20.35 -16.55
C ARG A 588 17.02 19.23 -16.87
N VAL A 589 16.61 18.25 -17.67
CA VAL A 589 17.53 17.17 -18.13
C VAL A 589 18.68 17.75 -18.95
N GLU A 590 18.44 18.73 -19.83
CA GLU A 590 19.49 19.36 -20.60
C GLU A 590 20.44 20.19 -19.70
N GLU A 591 19.93 20.82 -18.65
CA GLU A 591 20.76 21.48 -17.63
C GLU A 591 21.69 20.48 -16.95
N PHE A 592 21.17 19.33 -16.47
CA PHE A 592 21.98 18.28 -15.87
C PHE A 592 23.04 17.73 -16.81
N LYS A 593 22.73 17.53 -18.08
CA LYS A 593 23.74 17.15 -19.08
C LYS A 593 24.85 18.20 -19.19
N ALA A 594 24.48 19.49 -19.21
CA ALA A 594 25.45 20.59 -19.30
C ALA A 594 26.32 20.69 -18.04
N GLU A 595 25.79 20.32 -16.87
CA GLU A 595 26.49 20.22 -15.60
C GLU A 595 27.38 18.98 -15.50
N GLY A 596 27.24 18.03 -16.44
CA GLY A 596 28.09 16.84 -16.56
C GLY A 596 27.57 15.62 -15.80
N PHE A 597 26.28 15.59 -15.45
CA PHE A 597 25.65 14.39 -14.93
C PHE A 597 25.46 13.34 -16.02
N GLU A 598 25.53 12.08 -15.64
CA GLU A 598 25.22 10.97 -16.53
C GLU A 598 23.72 10.93 -16.79
N VAL A 599 23.34 10.90 -18.09
CA VAL A 599 21.94 10.84 -18.52
C VAL A 599 21.80 9.75 -19.57
N GLU A 600 20.90 8.81 -19.31
CA GLU A 600 20.63 7.66 -20.18
C GLU A 600 19.12 7.50 -20.48
N PRO A 601 18.73 6.83 -21.57
CA PRO A 601 17.33 6.47 -21.79
C PRO A 601 16.83 5.47 -20.73
N CYS A 602 15.57 5.60 -20.32
CA CYS A 602 14.96 4.63 -19.41
C CYS A 602 14.74 3.28 -20.11
N VAL A 603 15.31 2.20 -19.57
CA VAL A 603 15.18 0.83 -20.13
C VAL A 603 13.75 0.28 -20.03
N TYR A 604 12.93 0.85 -19.17
CA TYR A 604 11.54 0.44 -18.97
C TYR A 604 10.54 1.24 -19.81
N ASP A 605 10.97 2.31 -20.46
CA ASP A 605 10.10 3.15 -21.28
C ASP A 605 10.30 2.88 -22.76
N THR A 606 9.40 2.08 -23.33
CA THR A 606 9.41 1.75 -24.77
C THR A 606 9.02 2.93 -25.67
N SER A 607 8.44 4.01 -25.10
CA SER A 607 8.09 5.22 -25.86
C SER A 607 9.26 6.17 -26.07
N GLY A 608 10.38 5.97 -25.34
CA GLY A 608 11.56 6.84 -25.36
C GLY A 608 11.34 8.24 -24.76
N ASN A 609 10.25 8.45 -24.03
CA ASN A 609 9.90 9.74 -23.44
C ASN A 609 10.43 9.93 -22.01
N THR A 610 11.25 9.01 -21.51
CA THR A 610 11.81 9.08 -20.16
C THR A 610 13.35 9.04 -20.20
N ALA A 611 13.99 10.02 -19.59
CA ALA A 611 15.42 10.04 -19.31
C ALA A 611 15.70 9.68 -17.85
N VAL A 612 16.83 9.01 -17.61
CA VAL A 612 17.34 8.69 -16.28
C VAL A 612 18.59 9.51 -16.04
N VAL A 613 18.62 10.28 -14.96
CA VAL A 613 19.78 11.07 -14.53
C VAL A 613 20.38 10.44 -13.29
N THR A 614 21.70 10.25 -13.29
CA THR A 614 22.44 9.61 -12.19
C THR A 614 23.16 10.66 -11.33
N PHE A 615 22.86 10.65 -10.02
CA PHE A 615 23.42 11.56 -9.04
C PHE A 615 24.28 10.82 -8.02
N PRO A 616 25.60 11.09 -7.91
CA PRO A 616 26.41 10.62 -6.80
C PRO A 616 25.94 11.29 -5.50
N THR A 617 25.63 10.49 -4.49
CA THR A 617 24.99 10.97 -3.26
C THR A 617 25.73 10.46 -2.02
N LEU A 618 25.98 11.34 -1.05
CA LEU A 618 26.32 11.00 0.33
C LEU A 618 25.03 11.09 1.16
N ASP A 619 24.75 10.06 1.94
CA ASP A 619 23.56 10.08 2.78
C ASP A 619 23.64 11.22 3.82
N LYS A 620 22.56 11.99 3.94
CA LYS A 620 22.47 13.15 4.83
C LYS A 620 22.79 12.80 6.29
N LEU A 621 22.34 11.62 6.75
CA LEU A 621 22.60 11.19 8.12
C LEU A 621 24.09 10.99 8.40
N VAL A 622 24.85 10.50 7.41
CA VAL A 622 26.32 10.36 7.54
C VAL A 622 26.94 11.72 7.72
N GLU A 623 26.58 12.70 6.91
CA GLU A 623 27.10 14.08 7.03
C GLU A 623 26.73 14.72 8.38
N GLU A 624 25.46 14.53 8.83
CA GLU A 624 25.01 15.06 10.13
C GLU A 624 25.79 14.46 11.30
N VAL A 625 26.09 13.17 11.25
CA VAL A 625 26.84 12.45 12.30
C VAL A 625 28.30 12.85 12.29
N GLU A 626 28.94 13.01 11.12
CA GLU A 626 30.28 13.53 10.96
C GLU A 626 30.41 14.97 11.53
N ASN A 627 29.41 15.83 11.27
CA ASN A 627 29.36 17.19 11.80
C ASN A 627 29.21 17.25 13.34
N LEU A 628 28.65 16.21 13.96
CA LEU A 628 28.61 16.05 15.41
C LEU A 628 29.93 15.50 16.01
N GLY A 629 30.90 15.22 15.15
CA GLY A 629 32.22 14.70 15.56
C GLY A 629 32.25 13.19 15.80
N TYR A 630 31.25 12.46 15.34
CA TYR A 630 31.26 10.99 15.35
C TYR A 630 31.89 10.44 14.07
N PRO A 631 32.46 9.23 14.11
CA PRO A 631 32.94 8.56 12.90
C PRO A 631 31.74 8.13 12.01
N SER A 632 31.92 8.21 10.69
CA SER A 632 30.90 7.86 9.70
C SER A 632 30.43 6.41 9.80
N ASP A 633 31.27 5.49 10.29
CA ASP A 633 30.96 4.08 10.49
C ASP A 633 29.96 3.82 11.64
N LEU A 634 29.62 4.84 12.43
CA LEU A 634 28.55 4.80 13.39
C LEU A 634 27.18 4.62 12.69
N VAL A 635 27.04 5.17 11.49
CA VAL A 635 25.85 5.00 10.65
C VAL A 635 26.02 3.74 9.80
N GLU A 636 25.53 2.62 10.29
CA GLU A 636 25.56 1.34 9.57
C GLU A 636 24.55 1.34 8.44
N SER A 637 24.95 0.92 7.25
CA SER A 637 24.06 0.73 6.10
C SER A 637 23.57 -0.71 6.01
N ALA A 638 22.50 -0.92 5.27
CA ALA A 638 21.83 -2.22 5.18
C ALA A 638 22.76 -3.37 4.76
N ASP A 639 23.76 -3.10 3.89
CA ASP A 639 24.74 -4.10 3.42
C ASP A 639 25.83 -4.44 4.46
N GLU A 640 25.96 -3.65 5.50
CA GLU A 640 26.91 -3.90 6.60
C GLU A 640 26.25 -4.72 7.73
N LEU A 641 24.94 -4.91 7.66
CA LEU A 641 24.15 -5.62 8.65
C LEU A 641 23.83 -7.03 8.16
N SER A 642 24.03 -8.02 9.04
CA SER A 642 23.57 -9.37 8.73
C SER A 642 22.05 -9.46 8.78
N LEU A 643 21.47 -10.44 8.07
CA LEU A 643 20.03 -10.73 8.11
C LEU A 643 19.56 -10.91 9.56
N GLU A 644 20.35 -11.61 10.40
CA GLU A 644 20.03 -11.81 11.81
C GLU A 644 19.95 -10.50 12.60
N GLN A 645 20.85 -9.54 12.34
CA GLN A 645 20.80 -8.22 12.99
C GLN A 645 19.57 -7.42 12.56
N LEU A 646 19.21 -7.49 11.27
CA LEU A 646 18.02 -6.84 10.73
C LEU A 646 16.73 -7.40 11.36
N LEU A 647 16.61 -8.73 11.42
CA LEU A 647 15.45 -9.40 12.01
C LEU A 647 15.40 -9.21 13.54
N ALA A 648 16.55 -9.17 14.22
CA ALA A 648 16.62 -8.85 15.66
C ALA A 648 16.09 -7.44 15.94
N PHE A 649 16.40 -6.46 15.10
CA PHE A 649 15.88 -5.11 15.22
C PHE A 649 14.35 -5.08 15.00
N GLN A 650 13.85 -5.75 13.98
CA GLN A 650 12.42 -5.88 13.71
C GLN A 650 11.69 -6.55 14.90
N ALA A 651 12.21 -7.66 15.40
CA ALA A 651 11.63 -8.40 16.53
C ALA A 651 11.64 -7.57 17.83
N MET A 652 12.70 -6.82 18.09
CA MET A 652 12.74 -5.87 19.20
C MET A 652 11.64 -4.83 19.10
N TYR A 653 11.43 -4.22 17.92
CA TYR A 653 10.37 -3.25 17.71
C TYR A 653 8.97 -3.86 17.84
N GLN A 654 8.77 -5.08 17.31
CA GLN A 654 7.52 -5.82 17.47
C GLN A 654 7.20 -6.07 18.94
N ALA A 655 8.16 -6.48 19.73
CA ALA A 655 7.97 -6.76 21.16
C ALA A 655 7.75 -5.51 22.00
N GLU A 656 8.58 -4.48 21.78
CA GLU A 656 8.66 -3.31 22.66
C GLU A 656 7.66 -2.19 22.32
N TYR A 657 7.30 -2.05 21.05
CA TYR A 657 6.49 -0.93 20.59
C TYR A 657 5.20 -1.36 19.87
N ALA A 658 5.30 -2.10 18.76
CA ALA A 658 4.16 -2.35 17.90
C ALA A 658 3.18 -3.37 18.52
N ASP A 659 1.90 -3.00 18.66
CA ASP A 659 0.83 -3.94 18.98
C ASP A 659 0.07 -4.40 17.72
N ASN A 660 0.05 -3.62 16.64
CA ASN A 660 -0.19 -4.12 15.29
C ASN A 660 1.08 -4.86 14.79
N ALA A 661 1.40 -4.81 13.51
CA ALA A 661 2.61 -5.41 12.98
C ALA A 661 3.70 -4.35 12.69
N VAL A 662 4.83 -4.80 12.21
CA VAL A 662 5.97 -3.98 11.76
C VAL A 662 6.20 -4.27 10.29
N SER A 663 5.98 -3.29 9.43
CA SER A 663 6.41 -3.37 8.03
C SER A 663 7.90 -3.17 7.95
N PHE A 664 8.60 -4.20 7.56
CA PHE A 664 10.05 -4.18 7.43
C PHE A 664 10.49 -5.09 6.28
N THR A 665 11.32 -4.56 5.40
CA THR A 665 11.99 -5.31 4.35
C THR A 665 13.48 -5.38 4.68
N ALA A 666 13.97 -6.57 4.95
CA ALA A 666 15.40 -6.77 5.16
C ALA A 666 16.13 -6.72 3.80
N ASN A 667 16.84 -5.62 3.54
CA ASN A 667 17.70 -5.53 2.36
C ASN A 667 18.99 -6.30 2.61
N VAL A 668 19.27 -7.27 1.75
CA VAL A 668 20.41 -8.18 1.90
C VAL A 668 21.26 -8.20 0.62
N PRO A 669 22.56 -8.50 0.73
CA PRO A 669 23.43 -8.62 -0.45
C PRO A 669 23.04 -9.82 -1.31
N GLU A 670 23.40 -9.77 -2.59
CA GLU A 670 23.24 -10.90 -3.53
C GLU A 670 24.11 -12.10 -3.11
N GLY A 671 23.63 -13.31 -3.39
CA GLY A 671 24.39 -14.55 -3.26
C GLY A 671 24.31 -15.22 -1.88
N LEU A 672 23.29 -14.91 -1.09
CA LEU A 672 23.02 -15.66 0.16
C LEU A 672 22.61 -17.11 -0.17
N ASP A 673 23.07 -18.05 0.66
CA ASP A 673 22.62 -19.45 0.60
C ASP A 673 21.18 -19.60 1.08
N VAL A 674 20.38 -20.37 0.33
CA VAL A 674 18.96 -20.59 0.65
C VAL A 674 18.79 -21.29 2.00
N GLY A 675 19.61 -22.31 2.29
CA GLY A 675 19.52 -23.09 3.52
C GLY A 675 19.89 -22.25 4.75
N GLU A 676 21.02 -21.56 4.70
CA GLU A 676 21.46 -20.68 5.80
C GLU A 676 20.46 -19.54 6.03
N THR A 677 19.87 -18.99 4.95
CA THR A 677 18.84 -17.94 5.04
C THR A 677 17.57 -18.49 5.67
N ALA A 678 17.15 -19.71 5.30
CA ALA A 678 16.00 -20.38 5.87
C ALA A 678 16.16 -20.61 7.38
N ASP A 679 17.31 -21.14 7.81
CA ASP A 679 17.60 -21.37 9.23
C ASP A 679 17.54 -20.06 10.05
N VAL A 680 18.04 -18.95 9.48
CA VAL A 680 17.96 -17.63 10.15
C VAL A 680 16.52 -17.16 10.26
N ILE A 681 15.73 -17.26 9.19
CA ILE A 681 14.33 -16.81 9.19
C ILE A 681 13.51 -17.66 10.16
N GLU A 682 13.63 -19.00 10.12
CA GLU A 682 12.93 -19.93 11.02
C GLU A 682 13.06 -19.51 12.48
N LYS A 683 14.26 -19.19 12.91
CA LYS A 683 14.56 -18.74 14.28
C LYS A 683 13.74 -17.52 14.71
N TRP A 684 13.43 -16.61 13.77
CA TRP A 684 12.77 -15.33 14.08
C TRP A 684 11.26 -15.35 13.81
N LEU A 685 10.74 -16.28 12.99
CA LEU A 685 9.31 -16.34 12.62
C LEU A 685 8.34 -16.31 13.82
N PRO A 686 8.60 -17.03 14.95
CA PRO A 686 7.69 -17.01 16.10
C PRO A 686 7.60 -15.63 16.78
N LEU A 687 8.59 -14.75 16.57
CA LEU A 687 8.68 -13.42 17.19
C LEU A 687 8.16 -12.29 16.30
N LEU A 688 7.85 -12.60 15.04
CA LEU A 688 7.45 -11.64 14.02
C LEU A 688 6.00 -11.87 13.59
N LYS A 689 5.28 -10.80 13.30
CA LYS A 689 3.93 -10.86 12.71
C LYS A 689 3.96 -10.91 11.19
N GLY A 690 5.09 -10.62 10.59
CA GLY A 690 5.36 -10.72 9.17
C GLY A 690 6.76 -10.23 8.85
N THR A 691 7.33 -10.73 7.77
CA THR A 691 8.65 -10.29 7.27
C THR A 691 8.83 -10.62 5.80
N THR A 692 9.73 -9.90 5.15
CA THR A 692 10.22 -10.22 3.81
C THR A 692 11.66 -9.75 3.65
N ILE A 693 12.35 -10.31 2.63
CA ILE A 693 13.72 -9.97 2.26
C ILE A 693 13.71 -9.37 0.87
N MET A 694 14.60 -8.42 0.60
CA MET A 694 14.86 -7.89 -0.72
C MET A 694 16.36 -7.98 -1.00
N VAL A 695 16.73 -8.61 -2.11
CA VAL A 695 18.12 -8.72 -2.54
C VAL A 695 18.51 -7.48 -3.34
N ASP A 696 19.68 -6.91 -3.04
CA ASP A 696 20.23 -5.76 -3.76
C ASP A 696 20.60 -6.11 -5.21
N GLY A 697 20.53 -5.12 -6.09
CA GLY A 697 21.12 -5.20 -7.44
C GLY A 697 20.37 -6.02 -8.48
N THR A 698 19.22 -6.60 -8.17
CA THR A 698 18.48 -7.51 -9.07
C THR A 698 17.82 -6.81 -10.27
N ARG A 699 17.84 -5.49 -10.38
CA ARG A 699 17.11 -4.73 -11.42
C ARG A 699 17.99 -3.80 -12.23
N PRO A 700 17.90 -3.81 -13.58
CA PRO A 700 18.56 -2.79 -14.40
C PRO A 700 18.08 -1.38 -14.02
N GLN A 701 18.96 -0.39 -14.05
CA GLN A 701 18.64 0.99 -13.66
C GLN A 701 17.89 1.09 -12.32
N ALA A 702 18.32 0.27 -11.33
CA ALA A 702 17.81 0.39 -9.96
C ALA A 702 17.95 1.85 -9.50
N PRO A 703 16.99 2.40 -8.73
CA PRO A 703 17.04 3.81 -8.29
C PRO A 703 18.23 4.12 -7.42
N TYR A 704 18.78 3.13 -6.75
CA TYR A 704 19.99 3.24 -5.92
C TYR A 704 21.00 2.18 -6.33
N GLU A 705 22.26 2.57 -6.43
CA GLU A 705 23.40 1.68 -6.64
C GLU A 705 24.53 2.06 -5.69
N ARG A 706 25.01 1.09 -4.92
CA ARG A 706 26.10 1.33 -3.95
C ARG A 706 27.39 1.71 -4.64
N ILE A 707 28.08 2.69 -4.09
CA ILE A 707 29.44 3.05 -4.49
C ILE A 707 30.30 3.23 -3.24
N THR A 708 31.60 3.05 -3.41
CA THR A 708 32.56 3.31 -2.33
C THR A 708 32.74 4.82 -2.11
N ARG A 709 33.21 5.21 -0.93
CA ARG A 709 33.54 6.61 -0.64
C ARG A 709 34.58 7.14 -1.64
N ALA A 710 35.57 6.33 -2.03
CA ALA A 710 36.59 6.71 -3.01
C ALA A 710 35.96 6.98 -4.41
N GLN A 711 35.02 6.18 -4.82
CA GLN A 711 34.26 6.43 -6.05
C GLN A 711 33.43 7.72 -5.95
N PHE A 712 32.74 7.92 -4.84
CA PHE A 712 31.99 9.16 -4.59
C PHE A 712 32.86 10.39 -4.65
N ASP A 713 34.01 10.37 -3.97
CA ASP A 713 34.98 11.47 -3.97
C ASP A 713 35.59 11.71 -5.37
N GLY A 714 35.61 10.69 -6.22
CA GLY A 714 36.04 10.79 -7.62
C GLY A 714 35.03 11.48 -8.56
N TYR A 715 33.76 11.54 -8.17
CA TYR A 715 32.80 12.32 -8.90
C TYR A 715 32.93 13.82 -8.58
N LYS A 716 32.68 14.70 -9.56
CA LYS A 716 32.57 16.13 -9.25
C LYS A 716 31.33 16.32 -8.40
N LEU A 717 31.49 16.83 -7.18
CA LEU A 717 30.41 17.11 -6.26
C LEU A 717 29.56 18.25 -6.79
N PHE A 718 28.37 17.90 -7.28
CA PHE A 718 27.31 18.85 -7.61
C PHE A 718 26.31 18.87 -6.46
N ARG A 719 25.85 20.04 -6.05
CA ARG A 719 24.70 20.14 -5.14
C ARG A 719 23.46 19.65 -5.87
N ILE A 720 22.85 18.62 -5.35
CA ILE A 720 21.60 18.06 -5.86
C ILE A 720 20.46 18.96 -5.38
N GLU A 721 19.92 19.79 -6.27
CA GLU A 721 18.56 20.30 -6.14
C GLU A 721 17.64 19.27 -6.76
N ASP A 722 16.85 18.64 -5.94
CA ASP A 722 16.26 17.35 -6.16
C ASP A 722 15.02 17.32 -7.04
N SER A 723 14.96 16.37 -7.93
CA SER A 723 13.73 15.96 -8.60
C SER A 723 13.54 14.44 -8.47
N THR A 724 12.60 14.13 -7.78
CA THR A 724 11.78 12.97 -7.41
C THR A 724 11.78 11.72 -8.27
N ASP A 725 12.01 10.58 -7.65
CA ASP A 725 11.59 9.27 -8.11
C ASP A 725 10.65 8.63 -7.05
N GLU A 726 9.34 8.59 -7.34
CA GLU A 726 8.32 8.01 -6.44
C GLU A 726 8.13 6.51 -6.61
N ASP A 727 8.70 5.90 -7.66
CA ASP A 727 8.34 4.54 -8.05
C ASP A 727 8.91 3.44 -7.16
N CYS A 728 9.85 3.78 -6.26
CA CYS A 728 10.48 2.82 -5.36
C CYS A 728 10.11 2.95 -3.88
N ALA A 729 9.41 4.00 -3.47
CA ALA A 729 9.13 4.26 -2.06
C ALA A 729 7.97 3.46 -1.45
N SER A 730 7.20 2.70 -2.24
CA SER A 730 6.01 1.99 -1.76
C SER A 730 6.18 0.47 -1.62
N GLY A 731 7.39 -0.08 -1.88
CA GLY A 731 7.56 -1.54 -1.87
C GLY A 731 6.83 -2.28 -3.02
N ALA A 732 5.94 -1.58 -3.73
CA ALA A 732 5.33 -2.06 -4.96
C ALA A 732 5.99 -1.33 -6.13
N CYS A 733 7.15 -1.81 -6.56
CA CYS A 733 7.76 -1.35 -7.80
C CYS A 733 6.97 -1.98 -8.95
N PRO A 734 6.29 -1.24 -9.82
CA PRO A 734 5.77 -1.82 -11.03
C PRO A 734 6.96 -2.25 -11.89
N VAL A 735 7.13 -3.56 -12.01
CA VAL A 735 8.00 -4.12 -13.03
C VAL A 735 7.33 -3.85 -14.38
N ARG A 736 7.68 -2.80 -15.00
CA ARG A 736 7.73 -2.64 -16.45
C ARG A 736 8.89 -1.75 -16.80
#